data_e3ad05d13f3d4d478de9ab50cf63e21c
#
_entry.id   e3ad05d13f3d4d478de9ab50cf63e21c
#
_cell.length_a   1.000
_cell.length_b   1.000
_cell.length_c   1.000
_cell.angle_alpha   90.00
_cell.angle_beta   90.00
_cell.angle_gamma   90.00
#
_symmetry.space_group_name_H-M   'P 1'
#
loop_
_entity.id
_entity.type
_entity.pdbx_description
1 polymer ?
#
loop_
_entity_poly.entity_id
_entity_poly.type
_entity_poly.pdbx_seq_one_letter_code
_entity_poly.pdbx_strand_id
1 'polypeptide(L)'
;MPAFPSDFWRKVPGIQLLQYGVLCLVFAVAAAGATRKPAPKPTNEDCLACHGDSTMTKDVNGKAVSLYVNPETFKNSIHGGMFTCVDCHSDVKTSPHDATPAKISCATCHADQQSAYDRSYHAQAIKAGDQQAATCVSCHGSPHELLPASDPKSRVNHANIPTTCGECHGQKYVMEASGHSAQPFSSYLQSVHGRAVAAGSEKAAVCTDCHGSHEILSASDAKSPIFKFNVPATCAKCHEAVEQQFMQSVHGQAVARGNGQAPVCTDCHGIHSIKAHQDPNSSVSAGNLARVTCARCHEGVRLTQELGVEGRRSTTYLASYHGLASKLGSQVVANCASCHGVHNILPSSDPRSTINRANLVATCGQCHPGVTEKFALSKVHVDAPLSADIGSVAVRWIRKFYLGMIFAVIGAMLLHNLVIWRRKAVARRREEHRLVERMTLHQRWQHALLFTSFITLVITGFALKFPDSWFATLLGMSERVRGLTHRVAGVVLISVGVYHMVYVALTRDGRRLLLDFLPTPKDASDAWGTMLYYLGLRRHKPGFRRFNYAEKAEYWALVWGLVVMAGTGIMLWAKVSVGHLLVRWWLDVATAIHFYEAVLATLAIVVWHFYQVFFDPDVYPMNWAWWDGKMSFEHYCEEHALDADRLLDAVRVEGEEAPAASDSAQDPAAAAGTNKSADEEMASTPK
;
A
#
# COMPACT_ATOMS: atom_id res chain seq x y z
N MET A 1 45.01 -45.51 17.57
CA MET A 1 46.25 -46.21 17.94
C MET A 1 46.90 -45.54 19.13
N PRO A 2 47.38 -46.22 20.13
CA PRO A 2 47.26 -47.66 20.51
C PRO A 2 46.42 -47.84 21.79
N ALA A 3 45.67 -48.84 22.02
CA ALA A 3 45.86 -50.26 22.21
C ALA A 3 46.53 -50.60 23.57
N PHE A 4 45.68 -51.11 24.43
CA PHE A 4 45.79 -52.27 25.35
C PHE A 4 47.13 -52.46 26.16
N PRO A 5 47.16 -53.15 27.28
CA PRO A 5 46.53 -54.45 27.58
C PRO A 5 45.95 -54.67 29.01
N SER A 6 45.05 -55.59 29.07
CA SER A 6 44.70 -56.75 29.88
C SER A 6 45.75 -57.31 30.85
N ASP A 7 45.18 -57.96 31.86
CA ASP A 7 45.71 -58.94 32.68
C ASP A 7 46.53 -58.62 33.94
N PHE A 8 45.93 -58.82 35.05
CA PHE A 8 46.64 -59.66 36.02
C PHE A 8 45.66 -60.48 36.94
N TRP A 9 45.67 -61.70 36.67
CA TRP A 9 45.05 -62.79 37.48
C TRP A 9 45.99 -63.35 38.54
N ARG A 10 45.40 -63.76 39.67
CA ARG A 10 45.89 -64.87 40.55
C ARG A 10 46.87 -64.57 41.67
N LYS A 11 46.45 -64.88 42.85
CA LYS A 11 46.67 -66.10 43.65
C LYS A 11 46.37 -65.84 45.15
N VAL A 12 45.36 -66.46 45.70
CA VAL A 12 45.25 -67.59 46.59
C VAL A 12 46.51 -67.90 47.50
N PRO A 13 46.50 -68.38 48.81
CA PRO A 13 45.57 -69.23 49.48
C PRO A 13 45.23 -68.78 50.94
N GLY A 14 44.32 -69.32 51.71
CA GLY A 14 43.84 -70.61 51.99
C GLY A 14 43.58 -70.81 53.48
N ILE A 15 42.80 -71.84 53.77
CA ILE A 15 42.71 -72.62 55.08
C ILE A 15 41.62 -72.07 56.02
N GLN A 16 40.46 -72.67 56.03
CA GLN A 16 39.95 -73.87 56.67
C GLN A 16 39.75 -73.82 58.21
N LEU A 17 38.48 -74.19 58.55
CA LEU A 17 38.07 -74.93 59.76
C LEU A 17 37.90 -74.13 61.06
N LEU A 18 36.85 -74.24 61.83
CA LEU A 18 36.14 -75.37 62.43
C LEU A 18 34.81 -74.91 63.00
N GLN A 19 33.74 -75.57 62.66
CA GLN A 19 32.79 -76.29 63.55
C GLN A 19 32.97 -76.13 65.05
N TYR A 20 31.89 -75.88 65.66
CA TYR A 20 31.21 -76.37 66.90
C TYR A 20 30.25 -75.28 67.30
N GLY A 21 28.97 -75.43 67.42
CA GLY A 21 28.20 -76.50 67.99
C GLY A 21 27.67 -76.08 69.36
N VAL A 22 26.45 -76.46 69.59
CA VAL A 22 25.71 -76.46 70.87
C VAL A 22 24.80 -75.29 71.08
N LEU A 23 23.52 -75.42 70.76
CA LEU A 23 22.43 -75.92 71.60
C LEU A 23 22.28 -75.18 72.93
N CYS A 24 21.29 -74.34 73.08
CA CYS A 24 20.40 -74.26 74.25
C CYS A 24 19.18 -73.37 74.00
N LEU A 25 18.10 -74.01 73.96
CA LEU A 25 16.87 -73.90 74.78
C LEU A 25 16.14 -72.52 74.64
N VAL A 26 15.10 -72.57 73.89
CA VAL A 26 13.70 -72.55 74.35
C VAL A 26 13.42 -71.61 75.53
N PHE A 27 12.92 -70.45 75.20
CA PHE A 27 11.80 -69.83 75.90
C PHE A 27 10.83 -69.25 74.87
N ALA A 28 9.74 -70.04 74.70
CA ALA A 28 8.54 -69.55 74.07
C ALA A 28 7.91 -68.53 75.00
N VAL A 29 8.02 -67.27 74.64
CA VAL A 29 7.06 -66.25 75.06
C VAL A 29 6.19 -66.02 73.85
N ALA A 30 5.03 -66.54 73.85
CA ALA A 30 3.94 -66.22 72.97
C ALA A 30 3.55 -64.74 73.25
N ALA A 31 4.23 -63.78 72.62
CA ALA A 31 3.67 -62.52 72.42
C ALA A 31 2.77 -62.68 71.18
N ALA A 32 1.48 -62.82 71.41
CA ALA A 32 0.46 -62.60 70.39
C ALA A 32 0.61 -61.20 69.81
N GLY A 33 1.51 -61.07 68.84
CA GLY A 33 1.53 -59.94 67.94
C GLY A 33 0.27 -60.04 67.09
N ALA A 34 -0.80 -59.42 67.58
CA ALA A 34 -1.92 -59.09 66.71
C ALA A 34 -1.34 -58.36 65.49
N THR A 35 -1.18 -59.10 64.39
CA THR A 35 -1.02 -58.46 63.11
C THR A 35 -2.27 -57.61 62.91
N ARG A 36 -2.19 -56.32 63.28
CA ARG A 36 -3.16 -55.33 62.87
C ARG A 36 -3.25 -55.43 61.32
N LYS A 37 -4.32 -56.07 60.84
CA LYS A 37 -4.65 -55.92 59.42
C LYS A 37 -4.51 -54.41 59.11
N PRO A 38 -3.76 -54.04 58.06
CA PRO A 38 -3.74 -52.64 57.66
C PRO A 38 -5.19 -52.23 57.58
N ALA A 39 -5.49 -51.07 58.18
CA ALA A 39 -6.83 -50.51 58.10
C ALA A 39 -7.22 -50.42 56.59
N PRO A 40 -8.44 -50.80 56.24
CA PRO A 40 -8.89 -50.76 54.89
C PRO A 40 -8.67 -49.29 54.41
N LYS A 41 -8.13 -49.15 53.20
CA LYS A 41 -7.95 -47.78 52.57
C LYS A 41 -9.32 -47.11 52.53
N PRO A 42 -9.41 -45.79 52.82
CA PRO A 42 -10.65 -45.04 52.69
C PRO A 42 -11.26 -45.23 51.32
N THR A 43 -12.58 -45.41 51.26
CA THR A 43 -13.33 -45.45 49.99
C THR A 43 -13.69 -44.04 49.49
N ASN A 44 -14.18 -43.92 48.24
CA ASN A 44 -14.66 -42.65 47.72
C ASN A 44 -15.83 -42.11 48.55
N GLU A 45 -16.71 -43.00 49.04
CA GLU A 45 -17.86 -42.62 49.86
C GLU A 45 -17.41 -42.05 51.22
N ASP A 46 -16.36 -42.61 51.83
CA ASP A 46 -15.81 -42.11 53.10
C ASP A 46 -15.27 -40.63 52.89
N CYS A 47 -14.64 -40.37 51.77
CA CYS A 47 -14.12 -39.04 51.44
C CYS A 47 -15.25 -38.05 51.08
N LEU A 48 -16.20 -38.48 50.26
CA LEU A 48 -17.30 -37.67 49.79
C LEU A 48 -18.33 -37.37 50.89
N ALA A 49 -18.36 -38.11 51.99
CA ALA A 49 -19.18 -37.79 53.17
C ALA A 49 -18.90 -36.37 53.71
N CYS A 50 -17.66 -35.91 53.58
CA CYS A 50 -17.27 -34.51 53.91
C CYS A 50 -17.04 -33.69 52.68
N HIS A 51 -16.21 -34.14 51.73
CA HIS A 51 -15.85 -33.38 50.54
C HIS A 51 -16.97 -33.24 49.51
N GLY A 52 -18.08 -33.99 49.68
CA GLY A 52 -19.32 -33.79 48.87
C GLY A 52 -20.22 -32.70 49.37
N ASP A 53 -19.90 -32.05 50.50
CA ASP A 53 -20.65 -30.88 51.01
C ASP A 53 -20.10 -29.58 50.36
N SER A 54 -20.96 -28.88 49.63
CA SER A 54 -20.62 -27.64 48.93
C SER A 54 -20.23 -26.46 49.84
N THR A 55 -20.53 -26.59 51.16
CA THR A 55 -20.19 -25.56 52.17
C THR A 55 -18.81 -25.80 52.80
N MET A 56 -18.18 -26.93 52.52
CA MET A 56 -16.88 -27.28 53.10
C MET A 56 -15.76 -26.38 52.58
N THR A 57 -15.16 -25.63 53.48
CA THR A 57 -14.08 -24.71 53.16
C THR A 57 -12.93 -24.85 54.16
N LYS A 58 -11.73 -24.45 53.74
CA LYS A 58 -10.54 -24.30 54.54
C LYS A 58 -10.01 -22.87 54.43
N ASP A 59 -9.64 -22.30 55.58
CA ASP A 59 -8.90 -21.02 55.53
C ASP A 59 -7.44 -21.22 55.10
N VAL A 60 -7.02 -20.49 54.09
CA VAL A 60 -5.63 -20.42 53.64
C VAL A 60 -5.23 -18.95 53.52
N ASN A 61 -4.45 -18.48 54.47
CA ASN A 61 -3.96 -17.12 54.56
C ASN A 61 -5.12 -16.06 54.57
N GLY A 62 -6.20 -16.33 55.32
CA GLY A 62 -7.34 -15.45 55.44
C GLY A 62 -8.34 -15.51 54.28
N LYS A 63 -8.19 -16.49 53.37
CA LYS A 63 -9.14 -16.77 52.29
C LYS A 63 -9.78 -18.14 52.48
N ALA A 64 -11.10 -18.18 52.46
CA ALA A 64 -11.85 -19.46 52.44
C ALA A 64 -11.66 -20.14 51.07
N VAL A 65 -11.02 -21.29 51.05
CA VAL A 65 -10.83 -22.14 49.89
C VAL A 65 -11.79 -23.30 49.96
N SER A 66 -12.61 -23.51 48.95
CA SER A 66 -13.54 -24.63 48.87
C SER A 66 -12.76 -25.95 48.76
N LEU A 67 -13.19 -26.92 49.58
CA LEU A 67 -12.74 -28.29 49.52
C LEU A 67 -13.77 -29.24 48.89
N TYR A 68 -14.81 -28.65 48.32
CA TYR A 68 -15.90 -29.39 47.69
C TYR A 68 -15.43 -30.11 46.43
N VAL A 69 -15.82 -31.36 46.33
CA VAL A 69 -15.68 -32.21 45.15
C VAL A 69 -17.08 -32.66 44.74
N ASN A 70 -17.55 -32.24 43.56
CA ASN A 70 -18.84 -32.70 43.08
C ASN A 70 -18.79 -34.20 42.74
N PRO A 71 -19.57 -35.06 43.40
CA PRO A 71 -19.51 -36.51 43.20
C PRO A 71 -19.85 -36.95 41.77
N GLU A 72 -20.84 -36.29 41.13
CA GLU A 72 -21.26 -36.62 39.78
C GLU A 72 -20.23 -36.19 38.72
N THR A 73 -19.63 -35.01 38.87
CA THR A 73 -18.59 -34.57 37.94
C THR A 73 -17.34 -35.42 38.08
N PHE A 74 -16.94 -35.80 39.30
CA PHE A 74 -15.82 -36.72 39.51
C PHE A 74 -16.11 -38.10 38.91
N LYS A 75 -17.29 -38.68 39.17
CA LYS A 75 -17.69 -39.96 38.60
C LYS A 75 -17.65 -39.99 37.08
N ASN A 76 -18.05 -38.88 36.45
CA ASN A 76 -18.09 -38.72 34.99
C ASN A 76 -16.76 -38.25 34.40
N SER A 77 -15.76 -37.93 35.23
CA SER A 77 -14.41 -37.57 34.76
C SER A 77 -13.68 -38.83 34.24
N ILE A 78 -12.65 -38.56 33.38
CA ILE A 78 -11.83 -39.63 32.81
C ILE A 78 -11.16 -40.50 33.89
N HIS A 79 -10.92 -39.98 35.09
CA HIS A 79 -10.31 -40.68 36.21
C HIS A 79 -11.34 -41.33 37.16
N GLY A 80 -12.51 -40.75 37.31
CA GLY A 80 -13.51 -41.14 38.30
C GLY A 80 -14.08 -42.54 38.12
N GLY A 81 -14.07 -43.06 36.88
CA GLY A 81 -14.47 -44.45 36.61
C GLY A 81 -13.38 -45.51 36.81
N MET A 82 -12.12 -45.07 37.02
CA MET A 82 -10.95 -45.96 37.06
C MET A 82 -10.18 -45.92 38.39
N PHE A 83 -10.22 -44.81 39.11
CA PHE A 83 -9.39 -44.56 40.29
C PHE A 83 -10.22 -44.14 41.49
N THR A 84 -9.69 -44.42 42.70
CA THR A 84 -10.22 -43.93 43.97
C THR A 84 -9.50 -42.64 44.39
N CYS A 85 -10.09 -41.88 45.32
CA CYS A 85 -9.49 -40.64 45.83
C CYS A 85 -8.06 -40.86 46.33
N VAL A 86 -7.82 -41.98 47.04
CA VAL A 86 -6.52 -42.35 47.64
C VAL A 86 -5.47 -42.86 46.63
N ASP A 87 -5.86 -43.12 45.39
CA ASP A 87 -4.88 -43.46 44.36
C ASP A 87 -4.09 -42.20 43.94
N CYS A 88 -4.73 -41.03 44.03
CA CYS A 88 -4.09 -39.74 43.83
C CYS A 88 -3.61 -39.13 45.15
N HIS A 89 -4.45 -39.13 46.18
CA HIS A 89 -4.13 -38.66 47.55
C HIS A 89 -3.50 -39.81 48.38
N SER A 90 -2.41 -40.38 47.91
CA SER A 90 -1.80 -41.61 48.44
C SER A 90 -1.21 -41.47 49.84
N ASP A 91 -1.03 -40.25 50.34
CA ASP A 91 -0.62 -39.92 51.69
C ASP A 91 -1.78 -39.99 52.72
N VAL A 92 -3.03 -39.91 52.26
CA VAL A 92 -4.23 -40.10 53.12
C VAL A 92 -4.47 -41.54 53.40
N LYS A 93 -4.27 -41.93 54.65
CA LYS A 93 -4.39 -43.34 55.11
C LYS A 93 -5.66 -43.65 55.88
N THR A 94 -6.31 -42.65 56.42
CA THR A 94 -7.55 -42.77 57.25
C THR A 94 -8.53 -41.61 56.87
N SER A 95 -9.82 -41.91 57.09
CA SER A 95 -10.89 -40.91 57.01
C SER A 95 -11.62 -40.88 58.34
N PRO A 96 -11.78 -39.75 59.03
CA PRO A 96 -11.25 -38.42 58.70
C PRO A 96 -9.73 -38.36 58.84
N HIS A 97 -9.11 -37.28 58.25
CA HIS A 97 -7.68 -36.98 58.28
C HIS A 97 -7.42 -35.55 58.79
N ASP A 98 -6.40 -35.42 59.65
CA ASP A 98 -6.06 -34.14 60.26
C ASP A 98 -5.03 -33.31 59.41
N ALA A 99 -4.17 -34.00 58.66
CA ALA A 99 -3.14 -33.40 57.86
C ALA A 99 -3.66 -32.95 56.49
N THR A 100 -3.19 -31.80 56.01
CA THR A 100 -3.42 -31.38 54.65
C THR A 100 -2.68 -32.31 53.69
N PRO A 101 -3.38 -32.98 52.74
CA PRO A 101 -2.74 -33.87 51.79
C PRO A 101 -1.65 -33.14 50.96
N ALA A 102 -0.62 -33.90 50.58
CA ALA A 102 0.43 -33.42 49.72
C ALA A 102 -0.14 -33.02 48.32
N LYS A 103 0.55 -32.11 47.67
CA LYS A 103 0.19 -31.77 46.28
C LYS A 103 0.33 -33.01 45.38
N ILE A 104 -0.71 -33.30 44.60
CA ILE A 104 -0.72 -34.43 43.68
C ILE A 104 0.31 -34.22 42.57
N SER A 105 1.03 -35.28 42.21
CA SER A 105 1.94 -35.32 41.07
C SER A 105 1.31 -36.13 39.94
N CYS A 106 1.01 -35.47 38.83
CA CYS A 106 0.53 -36.14 37.62
C CYS A 106 1.60 -37.07 37.01
N ALA A 107 2.87 -36.81 37.29
CA ALA A 107 4.02 -37.61 36.84
C ALA A 107 4.00 -39.08 37.29
N THR A 108 3.28 -39.40 38.36
CA THR A 108 3.16 -40.76 38.85
C THR A 108 2.61 -41.72 37.79
N CYS A 109 1.70 -41.26 36.98
CA CYS A 109 1.09 -42.02 35.88
C CYS A 109 1.39 -41.46 34.49
N HIS A 110 1.64 -40.15 34.38
CA HIS A 110 1.87 -39.42 33.14
C HIS A 110 3.33 -38.95 33.02
N ALA A 111 4.30 -39.85 33.24
CA ALA A 111 5.73 -39.51 33.27
C ALA A 111 6.25 -38.93 31.98
N ASP A 112 5.79 -39.40 30.82
CA ASP A 112 6.22 -38.91 29.50
C ASP A 112 5.73 -37.46 29.27
N GLN A 113 4.46 -37.19 29.61
CA GLN A 113 3.88 -35.85 29.49
C GLN A 113 4.54 -34.85 30.44
N GLN A 114 4.86 -35.30 31.66
CA GLN A 114 5.61 -34.52 32.64
C GLN A 114 7.00 -34.20 32.12
N SER A 115 7.71 -35.17 31.57
CA SER A 115 9.05 -34.99 31.02
C SER A 115 9.02 -34.00 29.84
N ALA A 116 8.02 -34.09 28.98
CA ALA A 116 7.81 -33.14 27.89
C ALA A 116 7.51 -31.73 28.42
N TYR A 117 6.60 -31.63 29.40
CA TYR A 117 6.25 -30.35 30.03
C TYR A 117 7.46 -29.71 30.73
N ASP A 118 8.31 -30.50 31.43
CA ASP A 118 9.50 -29.98 32.13
C ASP A 118 10.52 -29.30 31.20
N ARG A 119 10.51 -29.63 29.91
CA ARG A 119 11.30 -28.98 28.88
C ARG A 119 10.60 -27.75 28.26
N SER A 120 9.31 -27.59 28.52
CA SER A 120 8.52 -26.49 27.93
C SER A 120 8.91 -25.14 28.50
N TYR A 121 8.58 -24.09 27.73
CA TYR A 121 8.75 -22.70 28.15
C TYR A 121 7.98 -22.39 29.44
N HIS A 122 6.75 -22.94 29.61
CA HIS A 122 5.94 -22.74 30.80
C HIS A 122 6.61 -23.31 32.06
N ALA A 123 7.11 -24.55 31.99
CA ALA A 123 7.82 -25.15 33.14
C ALA A 123 9.11 -24.41 33.48
N GLN A 124 9.85 -23.92 32.48
CA GLN A 124 11.05 -23.14 32.70
C GLN A 124 10.74 -21.78 33.33
N ALA A 125 9.65 -21.15 32.91
CA ALA A 125 9.18 -19.87 33.50
C ALA A 125 8.82 -20.07 34.98
N ILE A 126 8.13 -21.16 35.36
CA ILE A 126 7.86 -21.51 36.78
C ILE A 126 9.15 -21.69 37.55
N LYS A 127 10.13 -22.42 37.00
CA LYS A 127 11.44 -22.62 37.64
C LYS A 127 12.19 -21.31 37.82
N ALA A 128 11.97 -20.34 36.91
CA ALA A 128 12.53 -18.98 37.00
C ALA A 128 11.75 -18.07 37.96
N GLY A 129 10.67 -18.52 38.58
CA GLY A 129 9.90 -17.78 39.58
C GLY A 129 8.59 -17.19 39.10
N ASP A 130 8.22 -17.36 37.82
CA ASP A 130 6.92 -16.91 37.30
C ASP A 130 5.79 -17.81 37.81
N GLN A 131 5.07 -17.39 38.84
CA GLN A 131 3.97 -18.11 39.44
C GLN A 131 2.68 -18.11 38.59
N GLN A 132 2.64 -17.32 37.52
CA GLN A 132 1.48 -17.24 36.61
C GLN A 132 1.64 -18.12 35.39
N ALA A 133 2.82 -18.72 35.18
CA ALA A 133 3.03 -19.62 34.07
C ALA A 133 2.15 -20.87 34.17
N ALA A 134 1.67 -21.37 33.03
CA ALA A 134 0.71 -22.43 32.96
C ALA A 134 1.25 -23.78 33.49
N THR A 135 0.43 -24.47 34.29
CA THR A 135 0.65 -25.84 34.79
C THR A 135 -0.28 -26.83 34.11
N CYS A 136 -0.20 -28.15 34.45
CA CYS A 136 -1.11 -29.13 33.89
C CYS A 136 -2.59 -28.72 34.07
N VAL A 137 -2.98 -28.29 35.26
CA VAL A 137 -4.36 -27.88 35.56
C VAL A 137 -4.80 -26.61 34.90
N SER A 138 -3.88 -25.74 34.50
CA SER A 138 -4.22 -24.54 33.78
C SER A 138 -4.81 -24.85 32.38
N CYS A 139 -4.33 -25.91 31.74
CA CYS A 139 -4.82 -26.36 30.44
C CYS A 139 -5.95 -27.39 30.59
N HIS A 140 -5.77 -28.40 31.46
CA HIS A 140 -6.70 -29.54 31.57
C HIS A 140 -7.89 -29.27 32.49
N GLY A 141 -7.80 -28.31 33.38
CA GLY A 141 -8.82 -28.02 34.40
C GLY A 141 -8.59 -28.78 35.70
N SER A 142 -9.59 -28.78 36.58
CA SER A 142 -9.55 -29.47 37.88
C SER A 142 -9.35 -30.97 37.72
N PRO A 143 -8.43 -31.58 38.48
CA PRO A 143 -8.24 -33.05 38.44
C PRO A 143 -9.49 -33.87 38.70
N HIS A 144 -10.48 -33.30 39.41
CA HIS A 144 -11.75 -33.96 39.71
C HIS A 144 -12.78 -33.89 38.59
N GLU A 145 -12.53 -33.07 37.53
CA GLU A 145 -13.48 -32.77 36.44
C GLU A 145 -12.87 -33.02 35.06
N LEU A 146 -11.77 -33.75 34.97
CA LEU A 146 -11.06 -33.98 33.72
C LEU A 146 -11.92 -34.73 32.72
N LEU A 147 -12.06 -34.16 31.53
CA LEU A 147 -12.76 -34.78 30.42
C LEU A 147 -11.76 -35.18 29.32
N PRO A 148 -12.06 -36.26 28.56
CA PRO A 148 -11.23 -36.65 27.43
C PRO A 148 -11.20 -35.55 26.38
N ALA A 149 -10.11 -35.43 25.60
CA ALA A 149 -9.97 -34.42 24.57
C ALA A 149 -11.06 -34.48 23.47
N SER A 150 -11.69 -35.67 23.31
CA SER A 150 -12.81 -35.84 22.37
C SER A 150 -14.14 -35.27 22.87
N ASP A 151 -14.27 -35.03 24.19
CA ASP A 151 -15.49 -34.41 24.73
C ASP A 151 -15.56 -32.93 24.34
N PRO A 152 -16.69 -32.47 23.73
CA PRO A 152 -16.85 -31.06 23.36
C PRO A 152 -16.74 -30.05 24.51
N LYS A 153 -16.94 -30.51 25.77
CA LYS A 153 -16.80 -29.66 26.96
C LYS A 153 -15.38 -29.65 27.53
N SER A 154 -14.50 -30.54 27.06
CA SER A 154 -13.11 -30.59 27.52
C SER A 154 -12.37 -29.27 27.14
N ARG A 155 -11.64 -28.73 28.10
CA ARG A 155 -10.77 -27.55 27.87
C ARG A 155 -9.70 -27.80 26.80
N VAL A 156 -9.30 -29.04 26.62
CA VAL A 156 -8.31 -29.49 25.63
C VAL A 156 -8.96 -30.11 24.39
N ASN A 157 -10.29 -29.99 24.23
CA ASN A 157 -10.95 -30.28 22.97
C ASN A 157 -10.44 -29.30 21.89
N HIS A 158 -10.28 -29.78 20.67
CA HIS A 158 -9.74 -28.98 19.55
C HIS A 158 -10.43 -27.63 19.42
N ALA A 159 -11.76 -27.59 19.48
CA ALA A 159 -12.53 -26.33 19.35
C ALA A 159 -12.29 -25.35 20.52
N ASN A 160 -11.92 -25.87 21.72
CA ASN A 160 -11.76 -25.08 22.93
C ASN A 160 -10.30 -24.64 23.18
N ILE A 161 -9.32 -25.23 22.50
CA ILE A 161 -7.89 -24.91 22.66
C ILE A 161 -7.62 -23.38 22.51
N PRO A 162 -8.16 -22.65 21.52
CA PRO A 162 -7.94 -21.23 21.42
C PRO A 162 -8.42 -20.46 22.65
N THR A 163 -9.59 -20.83 23.18
CA THR A 163 -10.15 -20.18 24.38
C THR A 163 -9.30 -20.51 25.62
N THR A 164 -8.89 -21.74 25.77
CA THR A 164 -8.06 -22.18 26.90
C THR A 164 -6.70 -21.46 26.92
N CYS A 165 -6.04 -21.35 25.79
CA CYS A 165 -4.80 -20.55 25.66
C CYS A 165 -5.06 -19.07 25.85
N GLY A 166 -6.19 -18.58 25.33
CA GLY A 166 -6.60 -17.19 25.37
C GLY A 166 -6.90 -16.68 26.78
N GLU A 167 -7.24 -17.52 27.73
CA GLU A 167 -7.44 -17.12 29.12
C GLU A 167 -6.23 -16.41 29.71
N CYS A 168 -5.01 -16.76 29.30
CA CYS A 168 -3.78 -16.07 29.67
C CYS A 168 -3.24 -15.25 28.51
N HIS A 169 -3.05 -15.83 27.32
CA HIS A 169 -2.45 -15.18 26.17
C HIS A 169 -3.32 -14.06 25.55
N GLY A 170 -4.59 -13.95 25.92
CA GLY A 170 -5.48 -12.84 25.60
C GLY A 170 -5.48 -11.71 26.63
N GLN A 171 -4.90 -11.92 27.81
CA GLN A 171 -4.89 -10.95 28.90
C GLN A 171 -3.63 -10.07 28.83
N LYS A 172 -3.83 -8.79 28.57
CA LYS A 172 -2.72 -7.85 28.40
C LYS A 172 -1.80 -7.79 29.63
N TYR A 173 -2.38 -7.73 30.84
CA TYR A 173 -1.60 -7.64 32.07
C TYR A 173 -0.77 -8.89 32.36
N VAL A 174 -1.28 -10.09 32.02
CA VAL A 174 -0.56 -11.36 32.19
C VAL A 174 0.62 -11.43 31.24
N MET A 175 0.39 -11.07 29.99
CA MET A 175 1.41 -11.11 28.94
C MET A 175 2.50 -10.07 29.16
N GLU A 176 2.14 -8.85 29.55
CA GLU A 176 3.11 -7.78 29.85
C GLU A 176 3.96 -8.11 31.08
N ALA A 177 3.38 -8.71 32.13
CA ALA A 177 4.11 -9.17 33.31
C ALA A 177 5.20 -10.22 32.97
N SER A 178 4.93 -11.05 31.95
CA SER A 178 5.88 -12.06 31.43
C SER A 178 6.75 -11.53 30.27
N GLY A 179 6.71 -10.24 29.97
CA GLY A 179 7.49 -9.62 28.89
C GLY A 179 6.98 -9.93 27.48
N HIS A 180 5.73 -10.37 27.34
CA HIS A 180 5.12 -10.77 26.06
C HIS A 180 3.94 -9.85 25.68
N SER A 181 3.48 -9.96 24.42
CA SER A 181 2.31 -9.22 23.90
C SER A 181 1.08 -10.14 23.85
N ALA A 182 -0.10 -9.61 24.19
CA ALA A 182 -1.38 -10.30 24.00
C ALA A 182 -1.90 -10.27 22.53
N GLN A 183 -1.25 -9.53 21.64
CA GLN A 183 -1.65 -9.41 20.23
C GLN A 183 -1.70 -10.73 19.43
N PRO A 184 -0.81 -11.73 19.67
CA PRO A 184 -0.86 -13.00 18.95
C PRO A 184 -2.23 -13.69 19.02
N PHE A 185 -2.86 -13.70 20.18
CA PHE A 185 -4.17 -14.33 20.35
C PHE A 185 -5.28 -13.60 19.56
N SER A 186 -5.38 -12.27 19.70
CA SER A 186 -6.36 -11.47 18.96
C SER A 186 -6.14 -11.54 17.44
N SER A 187 -4.89 -11.62 17.00
CA SER A 187 -4.53 -11.80 15.60
C SER A 187 -4.92 -13.19 15.07
N TYR A 188 -4.74 -14.23 15.87
CA TYR A 188 -5.17 -15.57 15.52
C TYR A 188 -6.69 -15.66 15.33
N LEU A 189 -7.49 -15.07 16.22
CA LEU A 189 -8.95 -15.07 16.08
C LEU A 189 -9.42 -14.41 14.75
N GLN A 190 -8.66 -13.46 14.23
CA GLN A 190 -8.94 -12.82 12.96
C GLN A 190 -8.37 -13.56 11.74
N SER A 191 -7.54 -14.58 11.96
CA SER A 191 -6.92 -15.38 10.90
C SER A 191 -7.92 -16.28 10.18
N VAL A 192 -7.51 -16.86 9.04
CA VAL A 192 -8.32 -17.87 8.35
C VAL A 192 -8.51 -19.11 9.22
N HIS A 193 -7.51 -19.52 10.01
CA HIS A 193 -7.60 -20.66 10.91
C HIS A 193 -8.55 -20.38 12.07
N GLY A 194 -8.37 -19.28 12.79
CA GLY A 194 -9.23 -18.93 13.92
C GLY A 194 -10.69 -18.75 13.54
N ARG A 195 -10.96 -18.12 12.39
CA ARG A 195 -12.33 -17.98 11.86
C ARG A 195 -12.94 -19.33 11.46
N ALA A 196 -12.14 -20.23 10.89
CA ALA A 196 -12.61 -21.55 10.51
C ALA A 196 -12.93 -22.41 11.76
N VAL A 197 -12.11 -22.35 12.82
CA VAL A 197 -12.40 -23.03 14.10
C VAL A 197 -13.67 -22.45 14.72
N ALA A 198 -13.83 -21.14 14.75
CA ALA A 198 -15.04 -20.47 15.26
C ALA A 198 -16.30 -20.85 14.45
N ALA A 199 -16.15 -21.20 13.17
CA ALA A 199 -17.21 -21.71 12.31
C ALA A 199 -17.44 -23.23 12.45
N GLY A 200 -16.77 -23.91 13.40
CA GLY A 200 -16.94 -25.32 13.68
C GLY A 200 -16.04 -26.28 12.89
N SER A 201 -14.97 -25.79 12.25
CA SER A 201 -14.02 -26.66 11.55
C SER A 201 -13.14 -27.42 12.53
N GLU A 202 -13.20 -28.74 12.51
CA GLU A 202 -12.31 -29.63 13.30
C GLU A 202 -10.93 -29.82 12.64
N LYS A 203 -10.74 -29.34 11.38
CA LYS A 203 -9.49 -29.51 10.63
C LYS A 203 -8.63 -28.25 10.60
N ALA A 204 -9.19 -27.10 10.97
CA ALA A 204 -8.44 -25.86 10.96
C ALA A 204 -7.44 -25.82 12.10
N ALA A 205 -6.21 -25.35 11.85
CA ALA A 205 -5.15 -25.37 12.83
C ALA A 205 -5.48 -24.51 14.07
N VAL A 206 -5.24 -25.09 15.26
CA VAL A 206 -5.31 -24.42 16.55
C VAL A 206 -3.90 -24.19 17.11
N CYS A 207 -3.80 -23.57 18.28
CA CYS A 207 -2.50 -23.19 18.88
C CYS A 207 -1.53 -24.39 18.99
N THR A 208 -2.01 -25.53 19.40
CA THR A 208 -1.19 -26.73 19.61
C THR A 208 -0.67 -27.38 18.33
N ASP A 209 -1.32 -27.16 17.18
CA ASP A 209 -0.86 -27.73 15.91
C ASP A 209 0.46 -27.10 15.44
N CYS A 210 0.66 -25.84 15.80
CA CYS A 210 1.89 -25.11 15.49
C CYS A 210 2.89 -25.16 16.65
N HIS A 211 2.44 -24.98 17.89
CA HIS A 211 3.30 -24.83 19.07
C HIS A 211 3.61 -26.14 19.79
N GLY A 212 2.90 -27.23 19.48
CA GLY A 212 2.90 -28.43 20.28
C GLY A 212 1.98 -28.31 21.50
N SER A 213 1.85 -29.41 22.28
CA SER A 213 0.95 -29.45 23.43
C SER A 213 1.70 -29.43 24.77
N HIS A 214 2.49 -30.45 25.08
CA HIS A 214 3.19 -30.55 26.35
C HIS A 214 4.61 -29.96 26.31
N GLU A 215 5.34 -30.17 25.22
CA GLU A 215 6.66 -29.58 24.99
C GLU A 215 6.54 -28.30 24.13
N ILE A 216 5.98 -27.22 24.70
CA ILE A 216 5.86 -25.92 24.03
C ILE A 216 7.19 -25.21 24.17
N LEU A 217 7.98 -25.16 23.07
CA LEU A 217 9.32 -24.60 23.03
C LEU A 217 9.33 -23.19 22.45
N SER A 218 10.35 -22.41 22.83
CA SER A 218 10.61 -21.09 22.23
C SER A 218 10.89 -21.22 20.74
N ALA A 219 10.54 -20.16 19.96
CA ALA A 219 10.89 -20.08 18.54
C ALA A 219 12.42 -20.06 18.28
N SER A 220 13.24 -19.78 19.28
CA SER A 220 14.70 -19.83 19.20
C SER A 220 15.28 -21.23 19.41
N ASP A 221 14.50 -22.16 19.94
CA ASP A 221 14.94 -23.55 20.14
C ASP A 221 14.87 -24.33 18.82
N ALA A 222 15.99 -24.93 18.42
CA ALA A 222 16.06 -25.69 17.17
C ALA A 222 15.11 -26.90 17.10
N LYS A 223 14.63 -27.41 18.26
CA LYS A 223 13.63 -28.49 18.34
C LYS A 223 12.19 -28.01 18.26
N SER A 224 11.97 -26.69 18.42
CA SER A 224 10.63 -26.11 18.37
C SER A 224 10.00 -26.30 17.00
N PRO A 225 8.72 -26.72 16.90
CA PRO A 225 8.00 -26.77 15.63
C PRO A 225 7.92 -25.39 14.94
N ILE A 226 7.98 -24.31 15.72
CA ILE A 226 7.95 -22.92 15.20
C ILE A 226 9.35 -22.32 15.03
N PHE A 227 10.43 -23.09 15.22
CA PHE A 227 11.76 -22.68 14.84
C PHE A 227 11.81 -22.47 13.33
N LYS A 228 12.47 -21.40 12.89
CA LYS A 228 12.43 -20.94 11.48
C LYS A 228 12.56 -22.06 10.46
N PHE A 229 13.55 -22.95 10.61
CA PHE A 229 13.80 -24.03 9.67
C PHE A 229 12.79 -25.18 9.76
N ASN A 230 12.02 -25.28 10.86
CA ASN A 230 11.00 -26.28 11.06
C ASN A 230 9.59 -25.84 10.61
N VAL A 231 9.42 -24.50 10.36
CA VAL A 231 8.13 -23.93 9.93
C VAL A 231 7.56 -24.62 8.68
N PRO A 232 8.33 -24.89 7.60
CA PRO A 232 7.79 -25.59 6.44
C PRO A 232 7.20 -26.95 6.79
N ALA A 233 7.92 -27.77 7.57
CA ALA A 233 7.45 -29.10 8.00
C ALA A 233 6.23 -29.00 8.94
N THR A 234 6.15 -27.97 9.76
CA THR A 234 4.98 -27.73 10.63
C THR A 234 3.74 -27.40 9.81
N CYS A 235 3.85 -26.54 8.79
CA CYS A 235 2.76 -26.23 7.88
C CYS A 235 2.37 -27.43 7.00
N ALA A 236 3.36 -28.28 6.62
CA ALA A 236 3.17 -29.47 5.79
C ALA A 236 2.23 -30.52 6.41
N LYS A 237 2.04 -30.52 7.74
CA LYS A 237 1.08 -31.39 8.38
C LYS A 237 -0.33 -31.37 7.76
N CYS A 238 -0.69 -30.17 7.21
CA CYS A 238 -1.97 -29.95 6.54
C CYS A 238 -1.79 -29.44 5.11
N HIS A 239 -0.69 -28.75 4.79
CA HIS A 239 -0.39 -28.10 3.52
C HIS A 239 0.77 -28.79 2.78
N GLU A 240 0.81 -30.12 2.76
CA GLU A 240 1.91 -30.93 2.19
C GLU A 240 2.23 -30.56 0.74
N ALA A 241 1.24 -30.47 -0.13
CA ALA A 241 1.44 -30.16 -1.54
C ALA A 241 2.06 -28.74 -1.75
N VAL A 242 1.73 -27.81 -0.87
CA VAL A 242 2.26 -26.44 -0.91
C VAL A 242 3.71 -26.42 -0.43
N GLU A 243 4.01 -27.17 0.62
CA GLU A 243 5.37 -27.33 1.13
C GLU A 243 6.29 -27.96 0.09
N GLN A 244 5.87 -29.02 -0.59
CA GLN A 244 6.62 -29.65 -1.67
C GLN A 244 6.96 -28.65 -2.80
N GLN A 245 5.99 -27.80 -3.20
CA GLN A 245 6.23 -26.73 -4.16
C GLN A 245 7.24 -25.70 -3.64
N PHE A 246 7.09 -25.29 -2.38
CA PHE A 246 7.99 -24.35 -1.74
C PHE A 246 9.42 -24.90 -1.66
N MET A 247 9.60 -26.15 -1.27
CA MET A 247 10.93 -26.77 -1.15
C MET A 247 11.65 -26.89 -2.49
N GLN A 248 10.93 -26.93 -3.63
CA GLN A 248 11.51 -26.87 -4.96
C GLN A 248 11.92 -25.45 -5.38
N SER A 249 11.41 -24.42 -4.72
CA SER A 249 11.69 -23.01 -5.03
C SER A 249 13.09 -22.59 -4.62
N VAL A 250 13.56 -21.45 -5.15
CA VAL A 250 14.84 -20.83 -4.74
C VAL A 250 14.86 -20.55 -3.22
N HIS A 251 13.71 -20.20 -2.64
CA HIS A 251 13.58 -19.91 -1.22
C HIS A 251 13.67 -21.18 -0.39
N GLY A 252 12.91 -22.23 -0.74
CA GLY A 252 12.95 -23.52 -0.04
C GLY A 252 14.33 -24.18 -0.11
N GLN A 253 14.98 -24.14 -1.26
CA GLN A 253 16.33 -24.64 -1.40
C GLN A 253 17.35 -23.84 -0.57
N ALA A 254 17.18 -22.52 -0.42
CA ALA A 254 18.03 -21.73 0.45
C ALA A 254 17.79 -22.08 1.94
N VAL A 255 16.54 -22.32 2.35
CA VAL A 255 16.17 -22.82 3.69
C VAL A 255 16.84 -24.18 3.95
N ALA A 256 16.74 -25.12 2.99
CA ALA A 256 17.33 -26.46 3.12
C ALA A 256 18.85 -26.41 3.26
N ARG A 257 19.51 -25.39 2.71
CA ARG A 257 20.95 -25.15 2.89
C ARG A 257 21.31 -24.42 4.19
N GLY A 258 20.33 -24.17 5.08
CA GLY A 258 20.57 -23.49 6.35
C GLY A 258 20.72 -21.99 6.25
N ASN A 259 20.27 -21.36 5.16
CA ASN A 259 20.33 -19.90 5.05
C ASN A 259 19.25 -19.25 5.93
N GLY A 260 19.66 -18.68 7.07
CA GLY A 260 18.78 -18.00 8.01
C GLY A 260 18.10 -16.73 7.47
N GLN A 261 18.53 -16.17 6.34
CA GLN A 261 17.90 -15.02 5.69
C GLN A 261 16.83 -15.42 4.67
N ALA A 262 16.80 -16.69 4.24
CA ALA A 262 15.78 -17.17 3.33
C ALA A 262 14.40 -17.12 3.98
N PRO A 263 13.36 -16.67 3.28
CA PRO A 263 12.01 -16.61 3.83
C PRO A 263 11.41 -18.02 3.99
N VAL A 264 10.60 -18.20 5.02
CA VAL A 264 9.74 -19.37 5.23
C VAL A 264 8.27 -18.95 5.11
N CYS A 265 7.34 -19.89 5.27
CA CYS A 265 5.90 -19.65 5.09
C CYS A 265 5.41 -18.41 5.85
N THR A 266 5.83 -18.26 7.10
CA THR A 266 5.42 -17.17 7.99
C THR A 266 5.98 -15.80 7.59
N ASP A 267 7.08 -15.74 6.84
CA ASP A 267 7.64 -14.47 6.36
C ASP A 267 6.76 -13.82 5.29
N CYS A 268 6.01 -14.65 4.54
CA CYS A 268 5.07 -14.17 3.52
C CYS A 268 3.65 -14.04 4.08
N HIS A 269 3.15 -15.06 4.79
CA HIS A 269 1.76 -15.15 5.24
C HIS A 269 1.48 -14.53 6.60
N GLY A 270 2.54 -14.15 7.35
CA GLY A 270 2.42 -13.75 8.75
C GLY A 270 2.41 -14.95 9.69
N ILE A 271 2.42 -14.66 11.00
CA ILE A 271 2.51 -15.71 12.04
C ILE A 271 1.13 -16.06 12.57
N HIS A 272 0.48 -15.15 13.29
CA HIS A 272 -0.83 -15.36 13.90
C HIS A 272 -1.98 -14.74 13.08
N SER A 273 -1.72 -13.70 12.30
CA SER A 273 -2.72 -13.01 11.48
C SER A 273 -2.73 -13.50 10.02
N ILE A 274 -2.70 -14.83 9.82
CA ILE A 274 -2.73 -15.42 8.48
C ILE A 274 -4.09 -15.14 7.84
N LYS A 275 -4.11 -14.27 6.80
CA LYS A 275 -5.33 -13.85 6.10
C LYS A 275 -5.40 -14.43 4.69
N ALA A 276 -6.63 -14.56 4.19
CA ALA A 276 -6.86 -14.98 2.81
C ALA A 276 -6.23 -13.96 1.83
N HIS A 277 -5.74 -14.41 0.68
CA HIS A 277 -5.10 -13.54 -0.30
C HIS A 277 -6.05 -12.49 -0.92
N GLN A 278 -7.36 -12.71 -0.84
CA GLN A 278 -8.38 -11.74 -1.25
C GLN A 278 -8.59 -10.62 -0.23
N ASP A 279 -8.21 -10.81 1.03
CA ASP A 279 -8.31 -9.77 2.05
C ASP A 279 -7.28 -8.66 1.74
N PRO A 280 -7.70 -7.39 1.53
CA PRO A 280 -6.77 -6.29 1.25
C PRO A 280 -5.70 -6.09 2.34
N ASN A 281 -6.00 -6.52 3.58
CA ASN A 281 -5.07 -6.43 4.71
C ASN A 281 -4.15 -7.67 4.82
N SER A 282 -4.28 -8.64 3.91
CA SER A 282 -3.35 -9.77 3.85
C SER A 282 -2.00 -9.32 3.32
N SER A 283 -0.91 -9.79 3.96
CA SER A 283 0.44 -9.57 3.46
C SER A 283 0.62 -10.11 2.02
N VAL A 284 -0.09 -11.17 1.68
CA VAL A 284 -0.05 -11.81 0.34
C VAL A 284 -1.17 -11.34 -0.59
N SER A 285 -1.89 -10.27 -0.26
CA SER A 285 -2.85 -9.67 -1.19
C SER A 285 -2.12 -9.06 -2.39
N ALA A 286 -2.80 -8.99 -3.53
CA ALA A 286 -2.23 -8.48 -4.78
C ALA A 286 -1.55 -7.11 -4.63
N GLY A 287 -2.15 -6.21 -3.84
CA GLY A 287 -1.63 -4.86 -3.58
C GLY A 287 -0.40 -4.83 -2.66
N ASN A 288 -0.25 -5.82 -1.76
CA ASN A 288 0.80 -5.82 -0.75
C ASN A 288 2.04 -6.62 -1.17
N LEU A 289 1.92 -7.55 -2.13
CA LEU A 289 3.05 -8.40 -2.55
C LEU A 289 4.29 -7.60 -2.92
N ALA A 290 4.16 -6.64 -3.83
CA ALA A 290 5.31 -5.87 -4.31
C ALA A 290 5.78 -4.79 -3.33
N ARG A 291 4.88 -4.22 -2.54
CA ARG A 291 5.17 -3.06 -1.67
C ARG A 291 5.63 -3.45 -0.28
N VAL A 292 5.14 -4.57 0.23
CA VAL A 292 5.35 -5.01 1.61
C VAL A 292 6.11 -6.33 1.64
N THR A 293 5.55 -7.39 1.08
CA THR A 293 6.05 -8.75 1.30
C THR A 293 7.34 -9.02 0.56
N CYS A 294 7.35 -8.87 -0.77
CA CYS A 294 8.58 -9.10 -1.55
C CYS A 294 9.61 -7.98 -1.34
N ALA A 295 9.14 -6.71 -1.21
CA ALA A 295 10.01 -5.56 -1.01
C ALA A 295 10.87 -5.66 0.25
N ARG A 296 10.34 -6.25 1.32
CA ARG A 296 11.07 -6.41 2.61
C ARG A 296 12.48 -6.97 2.41
N CYS A 297 12.65 -7.87 1.46
CA CYS A 297 13.92 -8.49 1.16
C CYS A 297 14.50 -8.01 -0.19
N HIS A 298 13.68 -7.96 -1.25
CA HIS A 298 14.14 -7.68 -2.63
C HIS A 298 14.40 -6.19 -2.94
N GLU A 299 14.19 -5.29 -1.99
CA GLU A 299 14.59 -3.89 -2.10
C GLU A 299 15.96 -3.61 -1.45
N GLY A 300 16.37 -4.43 -0.48
CA GLY A 300 17.56 -4.22 0.32
C GLY A 300 18.87 -4.43 -0.44
N VAL A 301 19.78 -3.48 -0.36
CA VAL A 301 21.15 -3.57 -0.92
C VAL A 301 21.95 -4.75 -0.32
N ARG A 302 21.63 -5.12 0.92
CA ARG A 302 22.34 -6.17 1.67
C ARG A 302 22.18 -7.57 1.03
N LEU A 303 20.97 -7.91 0.60
CA LEU A 303 20.69 -9.17 -0.10
C LEU A 303 21.38 -9.25 -1.47
N THR A 304 21.53 -8.10 -2.13
CA THR A 304 22.23 -7.99 -3.42
C THR A 304 23.70 -8.35 -3.26
N GLN A 305 24.34 -7.88 -2.20
CA GLN A 305 25.77 -8.13 -1.95
C GLN A 305 26.05 -9.55 -1.46
N GLU A 306 25.17 -10.12 -0.62
CA GLU A 306 25.38 -11.44 -0.01
C GLU A 306 24.94 -12.61 -0.92
N LEU A 307 23.91 -12.43 -1.73
CA LEU A 307 23.26 -13.50 -2.50
C LEU A 307 23.33 -13.32 -4.02
N GLY A 308 23.96 -12.25 -4.52
CA GLY A 308 24.07 -11.97 -5.95
C GLY A 308 22.71 -11.68 -6.63
N VAL A 309 21.67 -11.41 -5.86
CA VAL A 309 20.34 -11.04 -6.37
C VAL A 309 20.32 -9.54 -6.61
N GLU A 310 20.06 -9.08 -7.83
CA GLU A 310 19.93 -7.64 -8.10
C GLU A 310 18.88 -7.01 -7.21
N GLY A 311 19.26 -5.99 -6.43
CA GLY A 311 18.35 -5.22 -5.56
C GLY A 311 17.41 -4.33 -6.35
N ARG A 312 16.57 -3.55 -5.63
CA ARG A 312 15.61 -2.59 -6.19
C ARG A 312 14.55 -3.20 -7.11
N ARG A 313 14.28 -4.52 -6.95
CA ARG A 313 13.28 -5.22 -7.78
C ARG A 313 11.87 -4.69 -7.54
N SER A 314 11.53 -4.32 -6.31
CA SER A 314 10.27 -3.68 -5.97
C SER A 314 10.17 -2.28 -6.60
N THR A 315 11.20 -1.44 -6.44
CA THR A 315 11.24 -0.09 -7.04
C THR A 315 11.09 -0.14 -8.55
N THR A 316 11.81 -1.03 -9.25
CA THR A 316 11.74 -1.14 -10.71
C THR A 316 10.38 -1.67 -11.19
N TYR A 317 9.78 -2.61 -10.46
CA TYR A 317 8.41 -3.06 -10.72
C TYR A 317 7.40 -1.92 -10.49
N LEU A 318 7.48 -1.21 -9.36
CA LEU A 318 6.56 -0.13 -9.02
C LEU A 318 6.65 1.07 -9.98
N ALA A 319 7.78 1.24 -10.67
CA ALA A 319 7.95 2.20 -11.76
C ALA A 319 7.41 1.70 -13.10
N SER A 320 7.14 0.40 -13.25
CA SER A 320 6.52 -0.18 -14.45
C SER A 320 5.03 0.15 -14.52
N TYR A 321 4.42 -0.10 -15.69
CA TYR A 321 2.98 0.06 -15.87
C TYR A 321 2.16 -0.81 -14.89
N HIS A 322 2.55 -2.09 -14.72
CA HIS A 322 1.89 -2.99 -13.78
C HIS A 322 1.97 -2.47 -12.35
N GLY A 323 3.14 -2.00 -11.95
CA GLY A 323 3.33 -1.43 -10.62
C GLY A 323 2.56 -0.13 -10.39
N LEU A 324 2.49 0.75 -11.40
CA LEU A 324 1.67 1.97 -11.32
C LEU A 324 0.18 1.64 -11.18
N ALA A 325 -0.34 0.70 -11.97
CA ALA A 325 -1.73 0.27 -11.87
C ALA A 325 -2.03 -0.42 -10.53
N SER A 326 -1.08 -1.21 -10.00
CA SER A 326 -1.18 -1.79 -8.65
C SER A 326 -1.22 -0.72 -7.55
N LYS A 327 -0.39 0.33 -7.65
CA LYS A 327 -0.44 1.49 -6.73
C LYS A 327 -1.78 2.20 -6.76
N LEU A 328 -2.41 2.24 -7.92
CA LEU A 328 -3.72 2.84 -8.13
C LEU A 328 -4.88 1.97 -7.63
N GLY A 329 -4.59 0.85 -6.97
CA GLY A 329 -5.59 -0.04 -6.36
C GLY A 329 -6.15 -1.12 -7.29
N SER A 330 -5.56 -1.32 -8.48
CA SER A 330 -5.99 -2.41 -9.37
C SER A 330 -5.62 -3.77 -8.78
N GLN A 331 -6.62 -4.60 -8.54
CA GLN A 331 -6.47 -5.96 -8.03
C GLN A 331 -6.22 -7.01 -9.13
N VAL A 332 -6.50 -6.64 -10.38
CA VAL A 332 -6.39 -7.55 -11.55
C VAL A 332 -5.09 -7.38 -12.33
N VAL A 333 -4.28 -6.39 -11.96
CA VAL A 333 -3.00 -6.15 -12.62
C VAL A 333 -1.97 -7.19 -12.19
N ALA A 334 -1.09 -7.60 -13.12
CA ALA A 334 -0.02 -8.54 -12.82
C ALA A 334 0.89 -7.99 -11.70
N ASN A 335 1.16 -8.82 -10.70
CA ASN A 335 2.06 -8.56 -9.58
C ASN A 335 3.25 -9.53 -9.61
N CYS A 336 4.10 -9.52 -8.58
CA CYS A 336 5.27 -10.40 -8.52
C CYS A 336 4.89 -11.87 -8.69
N ALA A 337 3.86 -12.34 -7.98
CA ALA A 337 3.42 -13.73 -8.03
C ALA A 337 2.81 -14.12 -9.39
N SER A 338 2.18 -13.18 -10.10
CA SER A 338 1.60 -13.42 -11.42
C SER A 338 2.66 -13.80 -12.47
N CYS A 339 3.88 -13.28 -12.31
CA CYS A 339 4.99 -13.57 -13.22
C CYS A 339 5.92 -14.66 -12.68
N HIS A 340 6.26 -14.63 -11.38
CA HIS A 340 7.25 -15.50 -10.77
C HIS A 340 6.68 -16.80 -10.18
N GLY A 341 5.35 -16.95 -10.14
CA GLY A 341 4.68 -18.01 -9.41
C GLY A 341 4.50 -17.67 -7.93
N VAL A 342 3.81 -18.55 -7.19
CA VAL A 342 3.44 -18.33 -5.79
C VAL A 342 4.40 -19.06 -4.85
N HIS A 343 4.35 -20.40 -4.81
CA HIS A 343 5.16 -21.22 -3.93
C HIS A 343 6.38 -21.82 -4.63
N ASN A 344 6.25 -22.17 -5.89
CA ASN A 344 7.34 -22.72 -6.71
C ASN A 344 8.03 -21.57 -7.51
N ILE A 345 8.71 -20.69 -6.81
CA ILE A 345 9.46 -19.58 -7.42
C ILE A 345 10.80 -20.09 -7.89
N LEU A 346 10.96 -20.25 -9.22
CA LEU A 346 12.16 -20.77 -9.84
C LEU A 346 13.01 -19.66 -10.48
N PRO A 347 14.35 -19.86 -10.59
CA PRO A 347 15.19 -18.89 -11.28
C PRO A 347 14.87 -18.86 -12.78
N SER A 348 15.12 -17.73 -13.45
CA SER A 348 14.87 -17.59 -14.89
C SER A 348 15.64 -18.57 -15.78
N SER A 349 16.73 -19.15 -15.26
CA SER A 349 17.51 -20.17 -15.93
C SER A 349 16.86 -21.57 -15.93
N ASP A 350 15.92 -21.84 -15.01
CA ASP A 350 15.19 -23.12 -14.94
C ASP A 350 14.14 -23.18 -16.05
N PRO A 351 14.16 -24.22 -16.94
CA PRO A 351 13.16 -24.34 -18.00
C PRO A 351 11.71 -24.41 -17.53
N ARG A 352 11.45 -24.81 -16.27
CA ARG A 352 10.12 -24.87 -15.66
C ARG A 352 9.64 -23.51 -15.14
N SER A 353 10.55 -22.53 -15.04
CA SER A 353 10.21 -21.21 -14.51
C SER A 353 9.25 -20.48 -15.43
N THR A 354 8.22 -19.89 -14.89
CA THR A 354 7.28 -19.03 -15.64
C THR A 354 7.96 -17.82 -16.28
N ILE A 355 9.10 -17.38 -15.72
CA ILE A 355 9.92 -16.28 -16.25
C ILE A 355 11.11 -16.77 -17.08
N ASN A 356 11.21 -18.07 -17.37
CA ASN A 356 12.16 -18.56 -18.36
C ASN A 356 11.81 -17.99 -19.74
N ARG A 357 12.82 -17.68 -20.53
CA ARG A 357 12.65 -17.06 -21.86
C ARG A 357 11.64 -17.80 -22.74
N ALA A 358 11.66 -19.14 -22.71
CA ALA A 358 10.76 -19.98 -23.50
C ALA A 358 9.31 -19.89 -23.05
N ASN A 359 9.05 -19.56 -21.78
CA ASN A 359 7.72 -19.55 -21.18
C ASN A 359 7.09 -18.14 -21.11
N LEU A 360 7.85 -17.07 -21.42
CA LEU A 360 7.38 -15.69 -21.26
C LEU A 360 6.12 -15.38 -22.08
N VAL A 361 6.04 -15.90 -23.31
CA VAL A 361 4.83 -15.71 -24.16
C VAL A 361 3.59 -16.28 -23.48
N ALA A 362 3.70 -17.50 -22.93
CA ALA A 362 2.60 -18.13 -22.22
C ALA A 362 2.26 -17.38 -20.93
N THR A 363 3.26 -16.93 -20.17
CA THR A 363 3.07 -16.18 -18.92
C THR A 363 2.42 -14.83 -19.17
N CYS A 364 2.90 -14.04 -20.12
CA CYS A 364 2.30 -12.76 -20.49
C CYS A 364 0.92 -12.95 -21.13
N GLY A 365 0.73 -14.03 -21.92
CA GLY A 365 -0.49 -14.38 -22.63
C GLY A 365 -1.69 -14.64 -21.73
N GLN A 366 -1.48 -15.00 -20.45
CA GLN A 366 -2.58 -15.17 -19.50
C GLN A 366 -3.43 -13.89 -19.34
N CYS A 367 -2.81 -12.73 -19.49
CA CYS A 367 -3.50 -11.44 -19.37
C CYS A 367 -3.47 -10.62 -20.68
N HIS A 368 -2.57 -10.94 -21.62
CA HIS A 368 -2.38 -10.26 -22.89
C HIS A 368 -2.61 -11.21 -24.07
N PRO A 369 -3.87 -11.47 -24.46
CA PRO A 369 -4.17 -12.36 -25.58
C PRO A 369 -3.44 -11.92 -26.86
N GLY A 370 -2.79 -12.85 -27.56
CA GLY A 370 -2.05 -12.57 -28.78
C GLY A 370 -0.70 -11.88 -28.59
N VAL A 371 -0.14 -11.91 -27.37
CA VAL A 371 1.18 -11.35 -27.10
C VAL A 371 2.27 -12.01 -27.95
N THR A 372 3.14 -11.18 -28.54
CA THR A 372 4.27 -11.65 -29.36
C THR A 372 5.52 -11.90 -28.54
N GLU A 373 6.45 -12.70 -29.07
CA GLU A 373 7.74 -12.92 -28.43
C GLU A 373 8.52 -11.61 -28.22
N LYS A 374 8.49 -10.69 -29.19
CA LYS A 374 9.13 -9.37 -29.09
C LYS A 374 8.64 -8.57 -27.89
N PHE A 375 7.34 -8.64 -27.61
CA PHE A 375 6.77 -7.98 -26.43
C PHE A 375 7.15 -8.71 -25.14
N ALA A 376 7.02 -10.03 -25.11
CA ALA A 376 7.28 -10.85 -23.94
C ALA A 376 8.76 -10.82 -23.50
N LEU A 377 9.69 -10.72 -24.44
CA LEU A 377 11.15 -10.64 -24.16
C LEU A 377 11.58 -9.28 -23.57
N SER A 378 10.71 -8.29 -23.54
CA SER A 378 11.06 -6.99 -22.96
C SER A 378 11.15 -7.06 -21.43
N LYS A 379 12.16 -6.41 -20.85
CA LYS A 379 12.41 -6.39 -19.41
C LYS A 379 11.31 -5.63 -18.66
N VAL A 380 10.72 -6.23 -17.64
CA VAL A 380 9.77 -5.57 -16.72
C VAL A 380 10.54 -4.79 -15.63
N HIS A 381 11.62 -5.37 -15.13
CA HIS A 381 12.51 -4.73 -14.17
C HIS A 381 13.59 -3.96 -14.92
N VAL A 382 13.34 -2.68 -15.18
CA VAL A 382 14.30 -1.81 -15.86
C VAL A 382 14.81 -0.76 -14.88
N ASP A 383 16.08 -0.82 -14.56
CA ASP A 383 16.76 0.28 -13.87
C ASP A 383 17.31 1.24 -14.94
N ALA A 384 16.44 2.14 -15.42
CA ALA A 384 16.74 3.09 -16.48
C ALA A 384 18.02 3.92 -16.24
N PRO A 385 18.40 4.30 -15.00
CA PRO A 385 19.66 4.98 -14.74
C PRO A 385 20.93 4.16 -15.05
N LEU A 386 20.85 2.84 -14.95
CA LEU A 386 22.02 1.95 -15.00
C LEU A 386 22.03 1.03 -16.25
N SER A 387 20.91 0.87 -16.94
CA SER A 387 20.83 -0.01 -18.10
C SER A 387 21.44 0.63 -19.35
N ALA A 388 22.19 -0.17 -20.11
CA ALA A 388 22.83 0.22 -21.37
C ALA A 388 21.97 -0.10 -22.61
N ASP A 389 20.76 -0.65 -22.44
CA ASP A 389 19.86 -0.92 -23.56
C ASP A 389 19.38 0.36 -24.26
N ILE A 390 19.09 0.26 -25.56
CA ILE A 390 18.74 1.40 -26.42
C ILE A 390 17.56 2.18 -25.85
N GLY A 391 16.52 1.49 -25.34
CA GLY A 391 15.33 2.13 -24.78
C GLY A 391 15.64 2.95 -23.52
N SER A 392 16.42 2.41 -22.59
CA SER A 392 16.85 3.11 -21.38
C SER A 392 17.78 4.29 -21.69
N VAL A 393 18.66 4.16 -22.68
CA VAL A 393 19.50 5.27 -23.17
C VAL A 393 18.62 6.36 -23.74
N ALA A 394 17.66 6.02 -24.62
CA ALA A 394 16.74 6.97 -25.23
C ALA A 394 15.92 7.73 -24.17
N VAL A 395 15.33 7.02 -23.20
CA VAL A 395 14.56 7.64 -22.09
C VAL A 395 15.43 8.59 -21.26
N ARG A 396 16.70 8.24 -20.97
CA ARG A 396 17.63 9.14 -20.26
C ARG A 396 17.90 10.43 -21.03
N TRP A 397 18.14 10.33 -22.35
CA TRP A 397 18.37 11.51 -23.18
C TRP A 397 17.14 12.38 -23.30
N ILE A 398 15.96 11.80 -23.52
CA ILE A 398 14.67 12.51 -23.55
C ILE A 398 14.45 13.25 -22.23
N ARG A 399 14.64 12.56 -21.10
CA ARG A 399 14.52 13.19 -19.76
C ARG A 399 15.47 14.39 -19.61
N LYS A 400 16.75 14.25 -19.98
CA LYS A 400 17.72 15.35 -19.90
C LYS A 400 17.32 16.51 -20.81
N PHE A 401 16.91 16.21 -22.04
CA PHE A 401 16.45 17.19 -23.01
C PHE A 401 15.25 17.96 -22.47
N TYR A 402 14.19 17.27 -22.03
CA TYR A 402 13.00 17.94 -21.49
C TYR A 402 13.28 18.75 -20.23
N LEU A 403 14.07 18.22 -19.29
CA LEU A 403 14.45 19.00 -18.11
C LEU A 403 15.20 20.27 -18.49
N GLY A 404 16.17 20.19 -19.40
CA GLY A 404 16.88 21.38 -19.92
C GLY A 404 15.93 22.35 -20.61
N MET A 405 15.01 21.86 -21.44
CA MET A 405 14.02 22.66 -22.15
C MET A 405 13.04 23.32 -21.15
N ILE A 406 12.54 22.59 -20.15
CA ILE A 406 11.66 23.16 -19.11
C ILE A 406 12.37 24.31 -18.39
N PHE A 407 13.61 24.11 -17.93
CA PHE A 407 14.36 25.16 -17.23
C PHE A 407 14.62 26.37 -18.14
N ALA A 408 14.98 26.15 -19.39
CA ALA A 408 15.24 27.24 -20.34
C ALA A 408 13.97 28.02 -20.70
N VAL A 409 12.91 27.31 -21.08
CA VAL A 409 11.64 27.94 -21.51
C VAL A 409 10.96 28.64 -20.34
N ILE A 410 10.76 27.94 -19.22
CA ILE A 410 10.07 28.50 -18.05
C ILE A 410 10.90 29.63 -17.42
N GLY A 411 12.22 29.47 -17.37
CA GLY A 411 13.13 30.54 -16.91
C GLY A 411 13.06 31.78 -17.76
N ALA A 412 13.05 31.64 -19.10
CA ALA A 412 12.89 32.74 -20.02
C ALA A 412 11.51 33.44 -19.89
N MET A 413 10.43 32.62 -19.75
CA MET A 413 9.08 33.13 -19.52
C MET A 413 8.96 33.92 -18.22
N LEU A 414 9.50 33.40 -17.13
CA LEU A 414 9.51 34.10 -15.83
C LEU A 414 10.27 35.43 -15.91
N LEU A 415 11.46 35.41 -16.51
CA LEU A 415 12.27 36.63 -16.67
C LEU A 415 11.54 37.70 -17.52
N HIS A 416 10.98 37.28 -18.67
CA HIS A 416 10.20 38.14 -19.54
C HIS A 416 9.01 38.76 -18.77
N ASN A 417 8.20 37.94 -18.11
CA ASN A 417 7.03 38.43 -17.38
C ASN A 417 7.42 39.35 -16.21
N LEU A 418 8.49 39.05 -15.49
CA LEU A 418 8.97 39.86 -14.38
C LEU A 418 9.41 41.27 -14.87
N VAL A 419 10.12 41.34 -16.01
CA VAL A 419 10.55 42.61 -16.60
C VAL A 419 9.35 43.46 -17.01
N ILE A 420 8.37 42.88 -17.71
CA ILE A 420 7.15 43.55 -18.12
C ILE A 420 6.32 43.99 -16.91
N TRP A 421 6.07 43.09 -15.97
CA TRP A 421 5.29 43.37 -14.76
C TRP A 421 5.85 44.54 -13.96
N ARG A 422 7.18 44.56 -13.74
CA ARG A 422 7.85 45.63 -13.01
C ARG A 422 7.59 47.00 -13.69
N ARG A 423 7.67 47.06 -15.02
CA ARG A 423 7.50 48.31 -15.75
C ARG A 423 6.05 48.78 -15.75
N LYS A 424 5.08 47.89 -16.01
CA LYS A 424 3.65 48.20 -16.03
C LYS A 424 3.13 48.53 -14.61
N ALA A 425 3.59 47.87 -13.57
CA ALA A 425 3.20 48.14 -12.18
C ALA A 425 3.62 49.57 -11.74
N VAL A 426 4.74 50.09 -12.25
CA VAL A 426 5.20 51.45 -11.96
C VAL A 426 4.43 52.51 -12.76
N ALA A 427 3.93 52.17 -13.95
CA ALA A 427 3.33 53.09 -14.89
C ALA A 427 1.80 53.23 -14.82
N ARG A 428 1.11 52.48 -13.94
CA ARG A 428 -0.36 52.33 -13.92
C ARG A 428 -1.13 53.64 -13.77
N ARG A 429 -1.97 53.98 -14.75
CA ARG A 429 -3.02 55.01 -14.72
C ARG A 429 -4.37 54.37 -15.03
N ARG A 430 -5.48 54.86 -14.40
CA ARG A 430 -6.86 54.44 -14.66
C ARG A 430 -7.46 55.32 -15.77
N GLU A 431 -8.11 54.70 -16.77
CA GLU A 431 -8.90 55.39 -17.80
C GLU A 431 -10.18 54.60 -18.11
N GLU A 432 -11.23 55.28 -18.61
CA GLU A 432 -12.54 54.72 -19.01
C GLU A 432 -12.44 53.98 -20.35
N HIS A 433 -13.26 52.94 -20.54
CA HIS A 433 -13.04 51.92 -21.56
C HIS A 433 -14.17 51.83 -22.59
N ARG A 434 -13.88 52.09 -23.88
CA ARG A 434 -14.68 51.56 -24.99
C ARG A 434 -14.30 50.07 -25.21
N LEU A 435 -15.30 49.22 -25.59
CA LEU A 435 -15.09 47.77 -25.76
C LEU A 435 -15.06 47.40 -27.24
N VAL A 436 -14.09 46.59 -27.64
CA VAL A 436 -13.96 45.99 -28.99
C VAL A 436 -14.04 44.47 -28.92
N GLU A 437 -14.60 43.82 -29.95
CA GLU A 437 -14.68 42.38 -30.04
C GLU A 437 -13.30 41.78 -30.31
N ARG A 438 -12.81 40.95 -29.40
CA ARG A 438 -11.52 40.25 -29.48
C ARG A 438 -11.69 38.79 -29.89
N MET A 439 -12.75 38.12 -29.39
CA MET A 439 -13.02 36.72 -29.65
C MET A 439 -14.47 36.50 -30.07
N THR A 440 -14.64 35.88 -31.25
CA THR A 440 -15.96 35.44 -31.70
C THR A 440 -16.55 34.36 -30.85
N LEU A 441 -17.86 34.17 -30.88
CA LEU A 441 -18.53 33.10 -30.11
C LEU A 441 -17.95 31.71 -30.40
N HIS A 442 -17.59 31.39 -31.64
CA HIS A 442 -16.95 30.15 -32.05
C HIS A 442 -15.58 29.95 -31.36
N GLN A 443 -14.76 31.01 -31.32
CA GLN A 443 -13.45 30.99 -30.67
C GLN A 443 -13.58 30.79 -29.16
N ARG A 444 -14.57 31.42 -28.51
CA ARG A 444 -14.85 31.26 -27.08
C ARG A 444 -15.25 29.83 -26.74
N TRP A 445 -16.11 29.18 -27.52
CA TRP A 445 -16.47 27.78 -27.30
C TRP A 445 -15.29 26.85 -27.50
N GLN A 446 -14.48 27.06 -28.53
CA GLN A 446 -13.23 26.30 -28.71
C GLN A 446 -12.30 26.46 -27.52
N HIS A 447 -12.11 27.67 -27.02
CA HIS A 447 -11.29 27.97 -25.86
C HIS A 447 -11.86 27.34 -24.58
N ALA A 448 -13.16 27.41 -24.35
CA ALA A 448 -13.80 26.81 -23.18
C ALA A 448 -13.64 25.29 -23.15
N LEU A 449 -13.84 24.60 -24.27
CA LEU A 449 -13.65 23.15 -24.37
C LEU A 449 -12.17 22.75 -24.24
N LEU A 450 -11.26 23.51 -24.86
CA LEU A 450 -9.83 23.33 -24.73
C LEU A 450 -9.38 23.47 -23.26
N PHE A 451 -9.74 24.55 -22.62
CA PHE A 451 -9.42 24.88 -21.23
C PHE A 451 -9.94 23.81 -20.28
N THR A 452 -11.24 23.46 -20.35
CA THR A 452 -11.85 22.47 -19.44
C THR A 452 -11.23 21.07 -19.62
N SER A 453 -11.02 20.65 -20.88
CA SER A 453 -10.37 19.36 -21.16
C SER A 453 -8.91 19.34 -20.71
N PHE A 454 -8.16 20.43 -20.94
CA PHE A 454 -6.77 20.57 -20.52
C PHE A 454 -6.64 20.48 -18.98
N ILE A 455 -7.41 21.27 -18.23
CA ILE A 455 -7.38 21.23 -16.76
C ILE A 455 -7.73 19.84 -16.24
N THR A 456 -8.76 19.20 -16.82
CA THR A 456 -9.14 17.83 -16.47
C THR A 456 -8.00 16.83 -16.72
N LEU A 457 -7.30 16.97 -17.85
CA LEU A 457 -6.14 16.11 -18.19
C LEU A 457 -4.96 16.35 -17.25
N VAL A 458 -4.67 17.60 -16.89
CA VAL A 458 -3.62 17.93 -15.90
C VAL A 458 -3.92 17.26 -14.56
N ILE A 459 -5.11 17.50 -14.01
CA ILE A 459 -5.51 16.96 -12.69
C ILE A 459 -5.48 15.44 -12.70
N THR A 460 -6.13 14.82 -13.68
CA THR A 460 -6.21 13.34 -13.74
C THR A 460 -4.86 12.71 -14.11
N GLY A 461 -4.09 13.32 -14.99
CA GLY A 461 -2.77 12.85 -15.41
C GLY A 461 -1.76 12.86 -14.27
N PHE A 462 -1.65 13.93 -13.50
CA PHE A 462 -0.79 13.98 -12.32
C PHE A 462 -1.28 13.03 -11.22
N ALA A 463 -2.59 12.89 -11.01
CA ALA A 463 -3.15 11.92 -10.08
C ALA A 463 -2.88 10.47 -10.50
N LEU A 464 -2.83 10.17 -11.79
CA LEU A 464 -2.42 8.87 -12.32
C LEU A 464 -0.92 8.62 -12.14
N LYS A 465 -0.09 9.65 -12.27
CA LYS A 465 1.38 9.55 -12.11
C LYS A 465 1.81 9.47 -10.66
N PHE A 466 1.14 10.22 -9.77
CA PHE A 466 1.45 10.35 -8.35
C PHE A 466 0.25 9.94 -7.48
N PRO A 467 -0.13 8.66 -7.47
CA PRO A 467 -1.34 8.18 -6.80
C PRO A 467 -1.31 8.36 -5.27
N ASP A 468 -0.12 8.39 -4.68
CA ASP A 468 0.09 8.54 -3.24
C ASP A 468 0.17 10.03 -2.80
N SER A 469 -0.04 10.98 -3.72
CA SER A 469 -0.03 12.41 -3.41
C SER A 469 -1.30 12.84 -2.68
N TRP A 470 -1.18 13.88 -1.85
CA TRP A 470 -2.32 14.43 -1.11
C TRP A 470 -3.49 14.86 -2.00
N PHE A 471 -3.20 15.42 -3.20
CA PHE A 471 -4.24 15.84 -4.13
C PHE A 471 -4.94 14.66 -4.81
N ALA A 472 -4.21 13.57 -5.10
CA ALA A 472 -4.81 12.35 -5.65
C ALA A 472 -5.74 11.68 -4.63
N THR A 473 -5.39 11.75 -3.33
CA THR A 473 -6.24 11.30 -2.22
C THR A 473 -7.47 12.20 -2.06
N LEU A 474 -7.29 13.53 -2.17
CA LEU A 474 -8.39 14.50 -2.10
C LEU A 474 -9.43 14.30 -3.22
N LEU A 475 -8.99 13.94 -4.42
CA LEU A 475 -9.90 13.65 -5.53
C LEU A 475 -10.79 12.42 -5.27
N GLY A 476 -10.40 11.50 -4.38
CA GLY A 476 -11.22 10.35 -3.97
C GLY A 476 -11.64 9.39 -5.08
N MET A 477 -11.16 9.59 -6.31
CA MET A 477 -11.56 8.82 -7.49
C MET A 477 -10.83 7.49 -7.53
N SER A 478 -11.55 6.40 -7.81
CA SER A 478 -10.93 5.11 -8.14
C SER A 478 -10.07 5.20 -9.40
N GLU A 479 -9.08 4.31 -9.55
CA GLU A 479 -8.22 4.26 -10.74
C GLU A 479 -9.03 4.18 -12.04
N ARG A 480 -10.08 3.34 -12.07
CA ARG A 480 -10.94 3.17 -13.24
C ARG A 480 -11.60 4.48 -13.64
N VAL A 481 -12.13 5.23 -12.67
CA VAL A 481 -12.78 6.52 -12.92
C VAL A 481 -11.75 7.55 -13.38
N ARG A 482 -10.60 7.67 -12.72
CA ARG A 482 -9.51 8.58 -13.15
C ARG A 482 -9.04 8.29 -14.56
N GLY A 483 -8.78 7.01 -14.87
CA GLY A 483 -8.34 6.60 -16.20
C GLY A 483 -9.40 6.83 -17.28
N LEU A 484 -10.68 6.60 -16.99
CA LEU A 484 -11.77 6.89 -17.92
C LEU A 484 -11.90 8.39 -18.15
N THR A 485 -11.94 9.20 -17.09
CA THR A 485 -12.03 10.66 -17.15
C THR A 485 -10.87 11.25 -17.96
N HIS A 486 -9.64 10.76 -17.74
CA HIS A 486 -8.46 11.18 -18.50
C HIS A 486 -8.63 10.89 -20.01
N ARG A 487 -9.09 9.70 -20.37
CA ARG A 487 -9.32 9.32 -21.78
C ARG A 487 -10.43 10.13 -22.44
N VAL A 488 -11.54 10.33 -21.74
CA VAL A 488 -12.66 11.14 -22.24
C VAL A 488 -12.21 12.56 -22.47
N ALA A 489 -11.50 13.18 -21.51
CA ALA A 489 -10.94 14.53 -21.68
C ALA A 489 -9.93 14.58 -22.83
N GLY A 490 -9.13 13.55 -23.02
CA GLY A 490 -8.20 13.42 -24.15
C GLY A 490 -8.92 13.38 -25.50
N VAL A 491 -10.02 12.63 -25.62
CA VAL A 491 -10.85 12.59 -26.80
C VAL A 491 -11.47 13.96 -27.09
N VAL A 492 -11.98 14.64 -26.07
CA VAL A 492 -12.53 16.00 -26.22
C VAL A 492 -11.45 16.96 -26.72
N LEU A 493 -10.26 16.95 -26.12
CA LEU A 493 -9.14 17.81 -26.54
C LEU A 493 -8.74 17.57 -28.00
N ILE A 494 -8.61 16.31 -28.41
CA ILE A 494 -8.28 15.94 -29.80
C ILE A 494 -9.38 16.39 -30.72
N SER A 495 -10.65 16.19 -30.37
CA SER A 495 -11.81 16.59 -31.18
C SER A 495 -11.86 18.10 -31.40
N VAL A 496 -11.57 18.90 -30.36
CA VAL A 496 -11.45 20.36 -30.46
C VAL A 496 -10.29 20.75 -31.38
N GLY A 497 -9.15 20.08 -31.28
CA GLY A 497 -8.00 20.31 -32.17
C GLY A 497 -8.34 19.99 -33.64
N VAL A 498 -9.00 18.87 -33.90
CA VAL A 498 -9.47 18.51 -35.25
C VAL A 498 -10.49 19.54 -35.77
N TYR A 499 -11.46 19.90 -34.92
CA TYR A 499 -12.42 20.97 -35.29
C TYR A 499 -11.72 22.29 -35.61
N HIS A 500 -10.73 22.70 -34.82
CA HIS A 500 -9.95 23.89 -35.09
C HIS A 500 -9.19 23.79 -36.42
N MET A 501 -8.54 22.66 -36.71
CA MET A 501 -7.89 22.46 -38.04
C MET A 501 -8.86 22.57 -39.20
N VAL A 502 -10.05 21.96 -39.07
CA VAL A 502 -11.11 22.07 -40.09
C VAL A 502 -11.58 23.51 -40.22
N TYR A 503 -11.77 24.22 -39.11
CA TYR A 503 -12.17 25.61 -39.08
C TYR A 503 -11.15 26.51 -39.83
N VAL A 504 -9.85 26.42 -39.51
CA VAL A 504 -8.80 27.21 -40.13
C VAL A 504 -8.55 26.85 -41.61
N ALA A 505 -8.81 25.60 -42.01
CA ALA A 505 -8.63 25.16 -43.39
C ALA A 505 -9.82 25.54 -44.30
N LEU A 506 -11.05 25.42 -43.80
CA LEU A 506 -12.25 25.50 -44.65
C LEU A 506 -12.97 26.87 -44.60
N THR A 507 -12.88 27.60 -43.48
CA THR A 507 -13.57 28.88 -43.35
C THR A 507 -12.69 30.07 -43.80
N ARG A 508 -13.31 31.17 -44.29
CA ARG A 508 -12.58 32.38 -44.66
C ARG A 508 -11.95 33.04 -43.43
N ASP A 509 -12.69 33.10 -42.33
CA ASP A 509 -12.21 33.72 -41.06
C ASP A 509 -11.13 32.88 -40.41
N GLY A 510 -11.26 31.54 -40.47
CA GLY A 510 -10.24 30.60 -39.98
C GLY A 510 -8.93 30.74 -40.77
N ARG A 511 -8.97 30.83 -42.11
CA ARG A 511 -7.78 31.04 -42.92
C ARG A 511 -7.10 32.39 -42.63
N ARG A 512 -7.88 33.46 -42.45
CA ARG A 512 -7.35 34.75 -42.01
C ARG A 512 -6.68 34.65 -40.63
N LEU A 513 -7.37 34.00 -39.69
CA LEU A 513 -6.85 33.75 -38.37
C LEU A 513 -5.49 33.01 -38.40
N LEU A 514 -5.39 31.94 -39.21
CA LEU A 514 -4.16 31.19 -39.38
C LEU A 514 -3.03 32.05 -39.95
N LEU A 515 -3.33 32.86 -40.96
CA LEU A 515 -2.35 33.76 -41.54
C LEU A 515 -1.86 34.84 -40.55
N ASP A 516 -2.75 35.34 -39.69
CA ASP A 516 -2.41 36.28 -38.63
C ASP A 516 -1.52 35.66 -37.55
N PHE A 517 -1.65 34.34 -37.30
CA PHE A 517 -0.81 33.60 -36.36
C PHE A 517 0.50 33.09 -36.95
N LEU A 518 0.73 33.16 -38.28
CA LEU A 518 2.00 32.71 -38.85
C LEU A 518 3.18 33.50 -38.26
N PRO A 519 4.22 32.80 -37.79
CA PRO A 519 5.40 33.47 -37.30
C PRO A 519 6.18 34.10 -38.42
N THR A 520 6.69 35.31 -38.19
CA THR A 520 7.50 36.09 -39.13
C THR A 520 8.86 36.39 -38.49
N PRO A 521 9.91 36.66 -39.28
CA PRO A 521 11.19 37.12 -38.73
C PRO A 521 11.07 38.40 -37.89
N LYS A 522 10.04 39.22 -38.17
CA LYS A 522 9.74 40.43 -37.39
C LYS A 522 9.36 40.10 -35.94
N ASP A 523 8.65 38.99 -35.69
CA ASP A 523 8.23 38.61 -34.33
C ASP A 523 9.43 38.40 -33.38
N ALA A 524 10.54 37.85 -33.88
CA ALA A 524 11.77 37.75 -33.11
C ALA A 524 12.40 39.09 -32.78
N SER A 525 12.42 40.02 -33.76
CA SER A 525 12.92 41.39 -33.55
C SER A 525 12.01 42.18 -32.62
N ASP A 526 10.70 41.98 -32.71
CA ASP A 526 9.71 42.62 -31.85
C ASP A 526 9.80 42.10 -30.41
N ALA A 527 10.02 40.79 -30.20
CA ALA A 527 10.27 40.20 -28.87
C ALA A 527 11.49 40.85 -28.22
N TRP A 528 12.61 40.92 -28.97
CA TRP A 528 13.82 41.54 -28.47
C TRP A 528 13.63 43.05 -28.23
N GLY A 529 12.99 43.76 -29.17
CA GLY A 529 12.68 45.18 -29.03
C GLY A 529 11.78 45.53 -27.86
N THR A 530 10.80 44.64 -27.55
CA THR A 530 9.90 44.74 -26.39
C THR A 530 10.67 44.57 -25.09
N MET A 531 11.58 43.58 -25.03
CA MET A 531 12.42 43.38 -23.88
C MET A 531 13.32 44.59 -23.60
N LEU A 532 13.95 45.15 -24.63
CA LEU A 532 14.76 46.37 -24.52
C LEU A 532 13.92 47.55 -24.05
N TYR A 533 12.68 47.71 -24.52
CA TYR A 533 11.77 48.76 -24.09
C TYR A 533 11.45 48.62 -22.57
N TYR A 534 11.06 47.44 -22.12
CA TYR A 534 10.72 47.23 -20.71
C TYR A 534 11.95 47.31 -19.78
N LEU A 535 13.13 47.05 -20.29
CA LEU A 535 14.40 47.30 -19.56
C LEU A 535 14.82 48.76 -19.53
N GLY A 536 14.10 49.66 -20.28
CA GLY A 536 14.41 51.08 -20.36
C GLY A 536 15.54 51.42 -21.33
N LEU A 537 15.98 50.44 -22.14
CA LEU A 537 17.06 50.61 -23.13
C LEU A 537 16.55 51.10 -24.50
N ARG A 538 15.24 51.08 -24.71
CA ARG A 538 14.57 51.60 -25.93
C ARG A 538 13.44 52.54 -25.52
N ARG A 539 13.28 53.63 -26.26
CA ARG A 539 12.27 54.69 -25.96
C ARG A 539 10.85 54.31 -26.38
N HIS A 540 10.69 53.57 -27.48
CA HIS A 540 9.38 53.24 -28.05
C HIS A 540 9.17 51.71 -28.06
N LYS A 541 7.96 51.25 -27.62
CA LYS A 541 7.51 49.89 -27.75
C LYS A 541 7.33 49.55 -29.25
N PRO A 542 7.71 48.35 -29.72
CA PRO A 542 7.35 47.90 -31.07
C PRO A 542 5.82 47.86 -31.22
N GLY A 543 5.31 48.29 -32.38
CA GLY A 543 3.89 48.14 -32.70
C GLY A 543 3.58 46.76 -33.24
N PHE A 544 2.51 46.14 -32.73
CA PHE A 544 2.06 44.83 -33.18
C PHE A 544 0.83 44.93 -34.07
N ARG A 545 0.65 43.89 -34.91
CA ARG A 545 -0.60 43.64 -35.66
C ARG A 545 -1.62 42.98 -34.71
N ARG A 546 -2.65 42.36 -35.30
CA ARG A 546 -3.74 41.68 -34.56
C ARG A 546 -3.26 40.73 -33.45
N PHE A 547 -2.11 40.07 -33.66
CA PHE A 547 -1.47 39.21 -32.68
C PHE A 547 -0.01 39.58 -32.47
N ASN A 548 0.42 39.67 -31.23
CA ASN A 548 1.80 39.92 -30.88
C ASN A 548 2.63 38.61 -30.90
N TYR A 549 3.94 38.72 -30.72
CA TYR A 549 4.87 37.60 -30.74
C TYR A 549 4.57 36.59 -29.62
N ALA A 550 4.07 37.02 -28.46
CA ALA A 550 3.76 36.17 -27.32
C ALA A 550 2.52 35.30 -27.59
N GLU A 551 1.45 35.89 -28.10
CA GLU A 551 0.22 35.19 -28.49
C GLU A 551 0.48 34.16 -29.62
N LYS A 552 1.35 34.51 -30.59
CA LYS A 552 1.77 33.60 -31.66
C LYS A 552 2.59 32.43 -31.08
N ALA A 553 3.51 32.71 -30.16
CA ALA A 553 4.29 31.66 -29.51
C ALA A 553 3.39 30.68 -28.70
N GLU A 554 2.40 31.20 -27.96
CA GLU A 554 1.41 30.38 -27.24
C GLU A 554 0.61 29.50 -28.21
N TYR A 555 0.12 30.05 -29.29
CA TYR A 555 -0.67 29.31 -30.28
C TYR A 555 0.14 28.15 -30.87
N TRP A 556 1.37 28.38 -31.32
CA TRP A 556 2.20 27.33 -31.91
C TRP A 556 2.73 26.32 -30.88
N ALA A 557 2.98 26.75 -29.65
CA ALA A 557 3.31 25.84 -28.55
C ALA A 557 2.13 24.89 -28.23
N LEU A 558 0.88 25.43 -28.27
CA LEU A 558 -0.32 24.65 -28.10
C LEU A 558 -0.50 23.64 -29.25
N VAL A 559 -0.33 24.05 -30.49
CA VAL A 559 -0.43 23.17 -31.67
C VAL A 559 0.60 22.03 -31.58
N TRP A 560 1.85 22.37 -31.29
CA TRP A 560 2.91 21.38 -31.08
C TRP A 560 2.60 20.42 -29.94
N GLY A 561 2.28 20.94 -28.77
CA GLY A 561 1.96 20.16 -27.58
C GLY A 561 0.77 19.22 -27.81
N LEU A 562 -0.27 19.69 -28.51
CA LEU A 562 -1.43 18.87 -28.86
C LEU A 562 -1.05 17.67 -29.73
N VAL A 563 -0.23 17.87 -30.76
CA VAL A 563 0.23 16.78 -31.65
C VAL A 563 1.05 15.76 -30.85
N VAL A 564 1.99 16.21 -30.03
CA VAL A 564 2.84 15.33 -29.20
C VAL A 564 2.01 14.57 -28.17
N MET A 565 1.12 15.27 -27.45
CA MET A 565 0.28 14.67 -26.40
C MET A 565 -0.76 13.71 -26.97
N ALA A 566 -1.39 14.05 -28.12
CA ALA A 566 -2.32 13.17 -28.79
C ALA A 566 -1.62 11.89 -29.30
N GLY A 567 -0.50 12.04 -29.99
CA GLY A 567 0.27 10.92 -30.53
C GLY A 567 0.74 9.96 -29.43
N THR A 568 1.40 10.48 -28.40
CA THR A 568 1.86 9.68 -27.26
C THR A 568 0.71 9.12 -26.45
N GLY A 569 -0.36 9.88 -26.25
CA GLY A 569 -1.56 9.44 -25.53
C GLY A 569 -2.27 8.28 -26.23
N ILE A 570 -2.43 8.30 -27.55
CA ILE A 570 -2.99 7.20 -28.36
C ILE A 570 -2.09 5.97 -28.26
N MET A 571 -0.78 6.13 -28.37
CA MET A 571 0.17 5.01 -28.18
C MET A 571 0.02 4.37 -26.80
N LEU A 572 -0.12 5.19 -25.76
CA LEU A 572 -0.30 4.70 -24.39
C LEU A 572 -1.68 4.12 -24.12
N TRP A 573 -2.69 4.52 -24.86
CA TRP A 573 -4.03 3.92 -24.80
C TRP A 573 -4.07 2.57 -25.51
N ALA A 574 -3.51 2.48 -26.71
CA ALA A 574 -3.51 1.28 -27.55
C ALA A 574 -2.25 0.40 -27.35
N LYS A 575 -1.75 0.26 -26.13
CA LYS A 575 -0.46 -0.42 -25.80
C LYS A 575 -0.32 -1.80 -26.41
N VAL A 576 -1.37 -2.61 -26.40
CA VAL A 576 -1.35 -3.97 -26.95
C VAL A 576 -1.13 -3.92 -28.45
N SER A 577 -1.92 -3.12 -29.16
CA SER A 577 -1.80 -2.98 -30.63
C SER A 577 -0.44 -2.38 -31.03
N VAL A 578 0.02 -1.36 -30.30
CA VAL A 578 1.34 -0.77 -30.52
C VAL A 578 2.46 -1.77 -30.23
N GLY A 579 2.32 -2.60 -29.21
CA GLY A 579 3.30 -3.64 -28.85
C GLY A 579 3.42 -4.77 -29.90
N HIS A 580 2.39 -4.97 -30.75
CA HIS A 580 2.49 -5.86 -31.91
C HIS A 580 3.32 -5.26 -33.04
N LEU A 581 3.33 -3.94 -33.20
CA LEU A 581 3.96 -3.22 -34.30
C LEU A 581 5.39 -2.76 -33.92
N LEU A 582 5.55 -2.28 -32.70
CA LEU A 582 6.80 -1.64 -32.22
C LEU A 582 7.42 -2.43 -31.07
N VAL A 583 8.74 -2.29 -30.92
CA VAL A 583 9.46 -2.81 -29.75
C VAL A 583 9.04 -2.03 -28.52
N ARG A 584 8.89 -2.69 -27.39
CA ARG A 584 8.35 -2.13 -26.14
C ARG A 584 9.00 -0.81 -25.69
N TRP A 585 10.30 -0.63 -25.88
CA TRP A 585 10.96 0.59 -25.44
C TRP A 585 10.37 1.88 -26.04
N TRP A 586 9.65 1.79 -27.19
CA TRP A 586 8.89 2.91 -27.74
C TRP A 586 7.75 3.35 -26.81
N LEU A 587 7.12 2.43 -26.08
CA LEU A 587 6.11 2.77 -25.08
C LEU A 587 6.73 3.45 -23.85
N ASP A 588 7.94 3.07 -23.48
CA ASP A 588 8.68 3.71 -22.40
C ASP A 588 9.09 5.14 -22.78
N VAL A 589 9.53 5.34 -24.03
CA VAL A 589 9.80 6.65 -24.63
C VAL A 589 8.53 7.49 -24.69
N ALA A 590 7.43 6.94 -25.22
CA ALA A 590 6.15 7.66 -25.29
C ALA A 590 5.66 8.06 -23.89
N THR A 591 5.84 7.23 -22.87
CA THR A 591 5.50 7.57 -21.48
C THR A 591 6.35 8.73 -20.96
N ALA A 592 7.64 8.73 -21.25
CA ALA A 592 8.54 9.81 -20.83
C ALA A 592 8.18 11.13 -21.52
N ILE A 593 7.98 11.11 -22.84
CA ILE A 593 7.57 12.30 -23.61
C ILE A 593 6.24 12.83 -23.09
N HIS A 594 5.23 11.96 -22.97
CA HIS A 594 3.88 12.34 -22.50
C HIS A 594 3.92 13.03 -21.14
N PHE A 595 4.69 12.48 -20.20
CA PHE A 595 4.82 13.06 -18.86
C PHE A 595 5.55 14.40 -18.86
N TYR A 596 6.72 14.48 -19.49
CA TYR A 596 7.51 15.74 -19.46
C TYR A 596 6.88 16.84 -20.29
N GLU A 597 6.23 16.51 -21.40
CA GLU A 597 5.44 17.48 -22.17
C GLU A 597 4.24 18.00 -21.36
N ALA A 598 3.54 17.12 -20.63
CA ALA A 598 2.47 17.55 -19.71
C ALA A 598 2.98 18.51 -18.63
N VAL A 599 4.18 18.27 -18.08
CA VAL A 599 4.81 19.18 -17.11
C VAL A 599 5.14 20.51 -17.76
N LEU A 600 5.77 20.50 -18.94
CA LEU A 600 6.12 21.72 -19.68
C LEU A 600 4.87 22.54 -20.02
N ALA A 601 3.85 21.92 -20.60
CA ALA A 601 2.59 22.57 -20.98
C ALA A 601 1.89 23.17 -19.76
N THR A 602 1.83 22.42 -18.63
CA THR A 602 1.22 22.94 -17.40
C THR A 602 1.96 24.15 -16.87
N LEU A 603 3.29 24.10 -16.81
CA LEU A 603 4.09 25.23 -16.34
C LEU A 603 4.02 26.43 -17.28
N ALA A 604 4.00 26.22 -18.60
CA ALA A 604 3.82 27.30 -19.57
C ALA A 604 2.48 28.00 -19.37
N ILE A 605 1.39 27.27 -19.21
CA ILE A 605 0.07 27.84 -18.93
C ILE A 605 0.07 28.63 -17.62
N VAL A 606 0.61 28.06 -16.53
CA VAL A 606 0.61 28.72 -15.21
C VAL A 606 1.49 29.96 -15.20
N VAL A 607 2.69 29.90 -15.81
CA VAL A 607 3.68 31.00 -15.74
C VAL A 607 3.43 32.05 -16.76
N TRP A 608 3.04 31.69 -17.99
CA TRP A 608 2.93 32.61 -19.10
C TRP A 608 1.49 33.03 -19.36
N HIS A 609 0.60 32.07 -19.64
CA HIS A 609 -0.78 32.36 -19.97
C HIS A 609 -1.56 32.97 -18.79
N PHE A 610 -1.40 32.43 -17.58
CA PHE A 610 -2.05 33.01 -16.39
C PHE A 610 -1.49 34.40 -16.04
N TYR A 611 -0.22 34.65 -16.33
CA TYR A 611 0.29 36.03 -16.23
C TYR A 611 -0.51 36.98 -17.10
N GLN A 612 -0.68 36.65 -18.38
CA GLN A 612 -1.42 37.50 -19.35
C GLN A 612 -2.91 37.65 -18.98
N VAL A 613 -3.48 36.64 -18.36
CA VAL A 613 -4.92 36.64 -18.05
C VAL A 613 -5.22 37.26 -16.69
N PHE A 614 -4.39 37.02 -15.66
CA PHE A 614 -4.71 37.39 -14.27
C PHE A 614 -3.73 38.35 -13.62
N PHE A 615 -2.46 38.29 -13.98
CA PHE A 615 -1.41 39.01 -13.25
C PHE A 615 -0.81 40.20 -13.98
N ASP A 616 -1.18 40.41 -15.24
CA ASP A 616 -0.78 41.63 -15.98
C ASP A 616 -1.49 42.83 -15.36
N PRO A 617 -0.75 43.88 -14.90
CA PRO A 617 -1.35 45.08 -14.31
C PRO A 617 -2.37 45.78 -15.17
N ASP A 618 -2.28 45.69 -16.50
CA ASP A 618 -3.16 46.38 -17.41
C ASP A 618 -4.57 45.77 -17.52
N VAL A 619 -4.67 44.45 -17.20
CA VAL A 619 -5.94 43.68 -17.24
C VAL A 619 -6.43 43.22 -15.89
N TYR A 620 -5.69 43.51 -14.80
CA TYR A 620 -6.05 43.07 -13.46
C TYR A 620 -7.45 43.58 -13.05
N PRO A 621 -8.34 42.74 -12.42
CA PRO A 621 -8.06 41.42 -11.84
C PRO A 621 -8.10 40.24 -12.83
N MET A 622 -8.67 40.40 -14.03
CA MET A 622 -8.70 39.35 -15.04
C MET A 622 -9.02 39.95 -16.43
N ASN A 623 -8.43 39.39 -17.47
CA ASN A 623 -8.84 39.62 -18.86
C ASN A 623 -10.11 38.83 -19.16
N TRP A 624 -11.23 39.51 -19.39
CA TRP A 624 -12.55 38.89 -19.60
C TRP A 624 -12.82 38.48 -21.06
N ALA A 625 -11.92 38.76 -22.00
CA ALA A 625 -12.12 38.45 -23.41
C ALA A 625 -12.44 36.95 -23.71
N TRP A 626 -11.97 36.04 -22.91
CA TRP A 626 -12.29 34.61 -23.04
C TRP A 626 -13.75 34.28 -22.67
N TRP A 627 -14.41 35.15 -21.87
CA TRP A 627 -15.79 34.97 -21.38
C TRP A 627 -16.80 35.75 -22.22
N ASP A 628 -16.63 37.07 -22.32
CA ASP A 628 -17.57 37.98 -23.01
C ASP A 628 -17.16 38.28 -24.46
N GLY A 629 -15.93 37.94 -24.85
CA GLY A 629 -15.37 38.19 -26.17
C GLY A 629 -14.81 39.57 -26.35
N LYS A 630 -14.81 40.43 -25.33
CA LYS A 630 -14.52 41.86 -25.46
C LYS A 630 -13.26 42.26 -24.72
N MET A 631 -12.62 43.32 -25.23
CA MET A 631 -11.43 43.95 -24.66
C MET A 631 -11.60 45.46 -24.72
N SER A 632 -10.94 46.21 -23.80
CA SER A 632 -10.96 47.69 -23.88
C SER A 632 -10.23 48.17 -25.14
N PHE A 633 -10.80 49.16 -25.79
CA PHE A 633 -10.24 49.73 -27.03
C PHE A 633 -8.86 50.37 -26.78
N GLU A 634 -8.70 51.06 -25.67
CA GLU A 634 -7.45 51.66 -25.25
C GLU A 634 -6.36 50.63 -25.09
N HIS A 635 -6.66 49.53 -24.36
CA HIS A 635 -5.72 48.42 -24.18
C HIS A 635 -5.39 47.72 -25.50
N TYR A 636 -6.41 47.55 -26.38
CA TYR A 636 -6.20 47.01 -27.73
C TYR A 636 -5.26 47.87 -28.57
N CYS A 637 -5.44 49.20 -28.56
CA CYS A 637 -4.57 50.12 -29.27
C CYS A 637 -3.13 50.16 -28.75
N GLU A 638 -2.95 50.07 -27.44
CA GLU A 638 -1.62 50.01 -26.83
C GLU A 638 -0.87 48.71 -27.18
N GLU A 639 -1.56 47.59 -27.20
CA GLU A 639 -0.96 46.26 -27.50
C GLU A 639 -0.87 46.01 -29.02
N HIS A 640 -1.81 46.50 -29.84
CA HIS A 640 -1.95 46.21 -31.26
C HIS A 640 -1.99 47.47 -32.13
N ALA A 641 -1.06 48.39 -31.90
CA ALA A 641 -1.04 49.71 -32.51
C ALA A 641 -1.15 49.68 -34.04
N LEU A 642 -0.55 48.69 -34.74
CA LEU A 642 -0.61 48.59 -36.21
C LEU A 642 -1.95 48.03 -36.74
N ASP A 643 -2.82 47.49 -35.88
CA ASP A 643 -4.18 47.05 -36.25
C ASP A 643 -5.24 48.04 -35.81
N ALA A 644 -4.93 48.93 -34.88
CA ALA A 644 -5.80 50.01 -34.41
C ALA A 644 -6.19 50.97 -35.56
N ASP A 645 -5.25 51.33 -36.44
CA ASP A 645 -5.51 52.15 -37.61
C ASP A 645 -6.58 51.56 -38.52
N ARG A 646 -6.52 50.24 -38.74
CA ARG A 646 -7.51 49.49 -39.53
C ARG A 646 -8.90 49.50 -38.90
N LEU A 647 -9.00 49.42 -37.56
CA LEU A 647 -10.28 49.52 -36.85
C LEU A 647 -10.84 50.95 -36.90
N LEU A 648 -10.00 51.95 -36.79
CA LEU A 648 -10.40 53.36 -36.90
C LEU A 648 -10.91 53.67 -38.31
N ASP A 649 -10.27 53.15 -39.36
CA ASP A 649 -10.73 53.29 -40.74
C ASP A 649 -12.07 52.54 -40.97
N ALA A 650 -12.28 51.36 -40.40
CA ALA A 650 -13.55 50.64 -40.48
C ALA A 650 -14.70 51.43 -39.81
N VAL A 651 -14.45 52.02 -38.65
CA VAL A 651 -15.41 52.84 -37.91
C VAL A 651 -15.72 54.15 -38.68
N ARG A 652 -14.73 54.74 -39.40
CA ARG A 652 -14.94 55.90 -40.27
C ARG A 652 -15.84 55.55 -41.46
N VAL A 653 -15.62 54.43 -42.10
CA VAL A 653 -16.43 53.96 -43.24
C VAL A 653 -17.87 53.65 -42.83
N GLU A 654 -18.11 53.05 -41.66
CA GLU A 654 -19.46 52.84 -41.15
C GLU A 654 -20.14 54.15 -40.72
N GLY A 655 -19.41 55.16 -40.35
CA GLY A 655 -19.93 56.48 -39.99
C GLY A 655 -20.25 57.40 -41.26
N GLU A 656 -19.66 57.10 -42.43
CA GLU A 656 -19.95 57.80 -43.68
C GLU A 656 -21.12 57.20 -44.48
N GLU A 657 -21.59 56.02 -44.16
CA GLU A 657 -22.78 55.40 -44.77
C GLU A 657 -24.08 55.65 -43.95
N ALA A 658 -24.20 56.74 -43.22
CA ALA A 658 -25.48 57.17 -42.69
C ALA A 658 -26.34 57.68 -43.82
N PRO A 659 -27.58 57.26 -44.03
CA PRO A 659 -28.38 57.57 -45.22
C PRO A 659 -28.64 59.07 -45.36
N ALA A 660 -28.41 59.53 -46.55
CA ALA A 660 -28.81 60.87 -46.97
C ALA A 660 -30.30 61.14 -46.71
N ALA A 661 -30.58 62.13 -45.91
CA ALA A 661 -31.93 62.57 -45.61
C ALA A 661 -32.68 62.91 -46.89
N SER A 662 -33.82 62.31 -47.10
CA SER A 662 -34.79 62.63 -48.09
C SER A 662 -35.30 64.08 -47.85
N ASP A 663 -35.04 64.98 -48.86
CA ASP A 663 -35.71 66.25 -49.05
C ASP A 663 -37.24 66.10 -48.98
N SER A 664 -37.89 66.79 -48.10
CA SER A 664 -39.21 67.33 -48.33
C SER A 664 -39.32 68.69 -47.64
N ALA A 665 -39.29 69.68 -48.52
CA ALA A 665 -39.58 71.06 -48.28
C ALA A 665 -40.93 71.29 -47.60
N GLN A 666 -40.99 72.21 -46.66
CA GLN A 666 -42.01 73.25 -46.56
C GLN A 666 -41.62 74.29 -45.51
N ASP A 667 -41.44 75.46 -46.01
CA ASP A 667 -41.25 76.74 -45.39
C ASP A 667 -42.67 77.41 -45.10
N PRO A 668 -42.81 78.64 -44.61
CA PRO A 668 -42.41 79.19 -43.28
C PRO A 668 -43.60 79.82 -42.55
N ALA A 669 -43.46 80.33 -41.41
CA ALA A 669 -43.84 81.64 -40.94
C ALA A 669 -44.25 81.70 -39.42
N ALA A 670 -43.72 82.75 -38.91
CA ALA A 670 -44.31 83.66 -37.92
C ALA A 670 -44.19 83.45 -36.40
N ALA A 671 -43.57 84.48 -35.93
CA ALA A 671 -43.84 85.28 -34.75
C ALA A 671 -43.19 84.84 -33.41
N ALA A 672 -42.16 85.60 -33.07
CA ALA A 672 -42.14 86.72 -32.16
C ALA A 672 -42.60 86.49 -30.73
N GLY A 673 -41.73 86.83 -29.80
CA GLY A 673 -42.16 87.26 -28.50
C GLY A 673 -41.29 86.88 -27.28
N THR A 674 -40.36 87.82 -27.01
CA THR A 674 -40.07 88.38 -25.69
C THR A 674 -39.63 87.46 -24.53
N ASN A 675 -38.42 87.56 -24.13
CA ASN A 675 -37.87 88.51 -23.11
C ASN A 675 -37.97 88.06 -21.63
N LYS A 676 -36.83 88.29 -20.95
CA LYS A 676 -36.57 88.48 -19.50
C LYS A 676 -36.30 87.28 -18.68
N SER A 677 -35.10 87.20 -18.23
CA SER A 677 -34.34 87.80 -17.12
C SER A 677 -34.55 87.17 -15.72
N ALA A 678 -33.44 87.01 -15.16
CA ALA A 678 -33.01 87.29 -13.78
C ALA A 678 -32.97 86.02 -12.87
N ASP A 679 -31.79 85.73 -12.49
CA ASP A 679 -31.11 86.00 -11.21
C ASP A 679 -31.42 85.10 -10.01
N GLU A 680 -30.31 84.72 -9.44
CA GLU A 680 -30.07 84.54 -7.99
C GLU A 680 -30.80 83.31 -7.31
N GLU A 681 -30.25 82.57 -6.46
CA GLU A 681 -29.26 82.73 -5.41
C GLU A 681 -28.99 81.35 -4.76
N MET A 682 -27.79 81.03 -4.56
CA MET A 682 -27.11 80.77 -3.29
C MET A 682 -27.58 79.67 -2.33
N ALA A 683 -26.60 78.93 -1.94
CA ALA A 683 -26.25 78.40 -0.61
C ALA A 683 -26.93 77.07 -0.17
N SER A 684 -26.27 76.09 0.15
CA SER A 684 -25.39 75.77 1.25
C SER A 684 -25.32 74.27 1.47
N THR A 685 -24.15 73.80 1.67
CA THR A 685 -23.76 72.59 2.37
C THR A 685 -24.31 72.52 3.81
N PRO A 686 -24.15 71.50 4.66
CA PRO A 686 -23.50 70.20 4.47
C PRO A 686 -24.22 69.03 5.23
N LYS A 687 -23.89 67.82 4.91
CA LYS A 687 -23.27 66.88 5.87
C LYS A 687 -22.87 65.59 5.16
#